data_722dfbc18f0054f2f327046f8be2dda3
#
_entry.id   722dfbc18f0054f2f327046f8be2dda3
#
_cell.length_a   1.000
_cell.length_b   1.000
_cell.length_c   1.000
_cell.angle_alpha   90.00
_cell.angle_beta   90.00
_cell.angle_gamma   90.00
#
_symmetry.space_group_name_H-M   'P 1'
#
loop_
_entity.id
_entity.type
_entity.pdbx_description
1 polymer ?
#
loop_
_entity_poly.entity_id
_entity_poly.type
_entity_poly.pdbx_seq_one_letter_code
_entity_poly.pdbx_strand_id
1 'polypeptide(L)'
;MSDLPARPTERGPLRPIELAVGAVLGGATVGLVTVGALIPFAAALQLVAAVPLAMIAHRYRLRALITATGSAVLVCFVAAGIVPAFGILSSATIAGIIGTVKRRRGGLPAVLGLSAIAGLGFAAFAVGTLFVLSRSRNLLFNTIRSTAEGLERTAARQPQLEPLGRGVADAADAAIRWWWVLVGGGVLAGFIATAVFSWFVLGSVLDRLSWLPSRDRLDARPDNRPIAPLPVRLREVGFRYPGAPVDALSGIDLTVDIGEFVAIVGHNGSGKSTLTRLLAGHPPTTGSVDRPGAAGLGHLGGTALVLQRPESQTLGVLVADDVVWGLSTELAATVDIDGLLHEVGLDGMGDRETATLSGGQQQRLAVAAALARRPALLIADEATSMIDPDGRRDLVALLAELPKRHPMAVVLVTHHEADAAAADRVVHLAGGRTVERLPAWPRPAGEIRRRPMGETILQLSEVRHTYNRGTPWAAPALHGVDLTVRRGEALLVVGGNGSGKSTLAWIMAGLIEPSSGRCELGGKPIAKQIGRVELAFQHSRLQLQKQTVGDEVADWGGRATGSGAVGRALDAVGLDRALAARSIEELSGGQAKRVVLAAIVASHAPVVVLDEPLAGLDPHGRAEIVELLARLRDSGLTLIVISHDVHDMAAVCDRAVHLEAGRILETDPIRDTANVPAHQLDSRTTMPGTRPGDPAWRLGNGGRS
;
A
#
# COMPACT_ATOMS: atom_id res chain seq x y z
N MET A 1 23.42 20.39 17.28
CA MET A 1 23.91 21.05 16.05
C MET A 1 24.94 20.09 15.43
N SER A 2 24.89 19.84 14.13
CA SER A 2 25.65 18.87 13.35
C SER A 2 25.09 17.45 13.40
N ASP A 3 24.25 17.11 12.41
CA ASP A 3 24.43 15.98 11.51
C ASP A 3 23.32 16.01 10.46
N LEU A 4 23.54 16.89 9.49
CA LEU A 4 22.76 16.87 8.23
C LEU A 4 23.26 15.69 7.39
N PRO A 5 22.38 14.84 6.84
CA PRO A 5 22.79 13.75 5.98
C PRO A 5 23.59 14.31 4.78
N ALA A 6 24.70 13.64 4.47
CA ALA A 6 25.56 13.99 3.34
C ALA A 6 24.73 14.11 2.05
N ARG A 7 24.91 15.25 1.35
CA ARG A 7 24.24 15.54 0.08
C ARG A 7 24.50 14.41 -0.90
N PRO A 8 23.48 13.85 -1.57
CA PRO A 8 23.73 12.93 -2.68
C PRO A 8 24.62 13.66 -3.70
N THR A 9 25.72 13.02 -4.09
CA THR A 9 26.65 13.57 -5.08
C THR A 9 25.87 13.94 -6.33
N GLU A 10 25.96 15.20 -6.76
CA GLU A 10 25.21 15.73 -7.92
C GLU A 10 25.64 15.08 -9.25
N ARG A 11 26.67 14.22 -9.23
CA ARG A 11 27.27 13.55 -10.39
C ARG A 11 26.90 12.06 -10.39
N GLY A 12 26.16 11.59 -11.42
CA GLY A 12 25.78 10.20 -11.62
C GLY A 12 24.50 10.07 -12.49
N PRO A 13 24.21 8.87 -13.05
CA PRO A 13 22.97 8.63 -13.80
C PRO A 13 21.74 8.85 -12.90
N LEU A 14 20.59 9.06 -13.54
CA LEU A 14 19.30 9.21 -12.83
C LEU A 14 18.97 7.88 -12.15
N ARG A 15 18.47 7.95 -10.92
CA ARG A 15 18.01 6.77 -10.20
C ARG A 15 16.66 6.32 -10.78
N PRO A 16 16.33 5.01 -10.78
CA PRO A 16 15.03 4.52 -11.27
C PRO A 16 13.83 5.22 -10.63
N ILE A 17 13.90 5.52 -9.34
CA ILE A 17 12.86 6.24 -8.61
C ILE A 17 12.69 7.69 -9.11
N GLU A 18 13.77 8.37 -9.49
CA GLU A 18 13.73 9.72 -10.05
C GLU A 18 13.06 9.74 -11.43
N LEU A 19 13.27 8.68 -12.23
CA LEU A 19 12.61 8.51 -13.53
C LEU A 19 11.12 8.18 -13.35
N ALA A 20 10.79 7.23 -12.48
CA ALA A 20 9.40 6.83 -12.21
C ALA A 20 8.56 8.01 -11.69
N VAL A 21 9.05 8.69 -10.65
CA VAL A 21 8.37 9.87 -10.09
C VAL A 21 8.32 11.02 -11.11
N GLY A 22 9.39 11.21 -11.88
CA GLY A 22 9.45 12.19 -12.97
C GLY A 22 8.40 11.93 -14.05
N ALA A 23 8.18 10.67 -14.43
CA ALA A 23 7.16 10.27 -15.41
C ALA A 23 5.74 10.51 -14.89
N VAL A 24 5.43 10.09 -13.65
CA VAL A 24 4.11 10.25 -13.04
C VAL A 24 3.77 11.74 -12.84
N LEU A 25 4.66 12.49 -12.19
CA LEU A 25 4.42 13.92 -11.91
C LEU A 25 4.50 14.78 -13.17
N GLY A 26 5.37 14.44 -14.11
CA GLY A 26 5.41 15.06 -15.44
C GLY A 26 4.13 14.81 -16.23
N GLY A 27 3.62 13.58 -16.23
CA GLY A 27 2.33 13.22 -16.85
C GLY A 27 1.15 13.96 -16.22
N ALA A 28 1.12 14.09 -14.90
CA ALA A 28 0.11 14.90 -14.20
C ALA A 28 0.15 16.37 -14.63
N THR A 29 1.35 16.94 -14.79
CA THR A 29 1.52 18.32 -15.30
C THR A 29 0.97 18.46 -16.71
N VAL A 30 1.28 17.52 -17.62
CA VAL A 30 0.75 17.51 -18.99
C VAL A 30 -0.78 17.47 -18.99
N GLY A 31 -1.37 16.58 -18.19
CA GLY A 31 -2.82 16.48 -18.06
C GLY A 31 -3.47 17.80 -17.62
N LEU A 32 -2.95 18.40 -16.55
CA LEU A 32 -3.46 19.67 -16.01
C LEU A 32 -3.33 20.83 -17.03
N VAL A 33 -2.21 20.93 -17.73
CA VAL A 33 -1.99 21.98 -18.73
C VAL A 33 -2.88 21.77 -19.95
N THR A 34 -3.00 20.53 -20.42
CA THR A 34 -3.83 20.20 -21.59
C THR A 34 -5.32 20.47 -21.31
N VAL A 35 -5.82 20.03 -20.15
CA VAL A 35 -7.20 20.30 -19.71
C VAL A 35 -7.43 21.81 -19.54
N GLY A 36 -6.47 22.52 -18.92
CA GLY A 36 -6.55 23.97 -18.75
C GLY A 36 -6.50 24.76 -20.07
N ALA A 37 -5.93 24.18 -21.13
CA ALA A 37 -5.90 24.79 -22.47
C ALA A 37 -7.18 24.50 -23.26
N LEU A 38 -7.83 23.37 -23.06
CA LEU A 38 -9.01 22.93 -23.81
C LEU A 38 -10.33 23.47 -23.22
N ILE A 39 -10.38 23.70 -21.92
CA ILE A 39 -11.61 24.12 -21.24
C ILE A 39 -11.56 25.63 -20.98
N PRO A 40 -12.48 26.44 -21.56
CA PRO A 40 -12.61 27.85 -21.22
C PRO A 40 -12.84 28.00 -19.70
N PHE A 41 -12.20 28.99 -19.06
CA PHE A 41 -12.21 29.27 -17.62
C PHE A 41 -11.36 28.31 -16.74
N ALA A 42 -10.73 27.28 -17.31
CA ALA A 42 -9.84 26.37 -16.56
C ALA A 42 -8.38 26.88 -16.48
N ALA A 43 -8.11 28.15 -16.83
CA ALA A 43 -6.76 28.73 -16.75
C ALA A 43 -6.10 28.62 -15.36
N ALA A 44 -6.90 28.59 -14.29
CA ALA A 44 -6.41 28.35 -12.93
C ALA A 44 -5.70 26.99 -12.76
N LEU A 45 -6.02 25.97 -13.59
CA LEU A 45 -5.34 24.68 -13.59
C LEU A 45 -3.86 24.79 -14.00
N GLN A 46 -3.50 25.79 -14.78
CA GLN A 46 -2.09 26.04 -15.14
C GLN A 46 -1.25 26.44 -13.93
N LEU A 47 -1.82 27.12 -12.93
CA LEU A 47 -1.13 27.42 -11.67
C LEU A 47 -0.92 26.15 -10.85
N VAL A 48 -1.92 25.26 -10.82
CA VAL A 48 -1.83 23.97 -10.12
C VAL A 48 -0.84 23.03 -10.82
N ALA A 49 -0.69 23.14 -12.14
CA ALA A 49 0.25 22.34 -12.93
C ALA A 49 1.72 22.55 -12.54
N ALA A 50 2.06 23.65 -11.88
CA ALA A 50 3.40 23.88 -11.34
C ALA A 50 3.71 23.03 -10.07
N VAL A 51 2.69 22.55 -9.34
CA VAL A 51 2.86 21.81 -8.08
C VAL A 51 3.64 20.50 -8.26
N PRO A 52 3.30 19.61 -9.21
CA PRO A 52 4.05 18.36 -9.40
C PRO A 52 5.53 18.59 -9.72
N LEU A 53 5.83 19.59 -10.56
CA LEU A 53 7.21 19.93 -10.93
C LEU A 53 7.98 20.55 -9.75
N ALA A 54 7.32 21.34 -8.90
CA ALA A 54 7.93 21.88 -7.69
C ALA A 54 8.24 20.80 -6.65
N MET A 55 7.43 19.75 -6.55
CA MET A 55 7.72 18.58 -5.73
C MET A 55 8.99 17.86 -6.20
N ILE A 56 9.16 17.69 -7.52
CA ILE A 56 10.40 17.13 -8.08
C ILE A 56 11.59 18.02 -7.73
N ALA A 57 11.47 19.35 -7.93
CA ALA A 57 12.55 20.29 -7.63
C ALA A 57 12.94 20.35 -6.15
N HIS A 58 11.97 20.15 -5.25
CA HIS A 58 12.18 20.18 -3.81
C HIS A 58 12.83 18.88 -3.30
N ARG A 59 12.39 17.71 -3.80
CA ARG A 59 12.78 16.38 -3.27
C ARG A 59 13.96 15.74 -4.00
N TYR A 60 14.10 16.00 -5.31
CA TYR A 60 15.07 15.31 -6.17
C TYR A 60 16.11 16.28 -6.75
N ARG A 61 17.06 15.73 -7.50
CA ARG A 61 18.14 16.51 -8.16
C ARG A 61 17.59 17.35 -9.31
N LEU A 62 18.28 18.45 -9.63
CA LEU A 62 17.91 19.33 -10.76
C LEU A 62 17.82 18.57 -12.10
N ARG A 63 18.64 17.53 -12.29
CA ARG A 63 18.59 16.67 -13.48
C ARG A 63 17.25 15.94 -13.62
N ALA A 64 16.65 15.47 -12.52
CA ALA A 64 15.33 14.85 -12.54
C ALA A 64 14.23 15.83 -12.94
N LEU A 65 14.31 17.09 -12.50
CA LEU A 65 13.40 18.15 -12.96
C LEU A 65 13.57 18.43 -14.45
N ILE A 66 14.82 18.55 -14.94
CA ILE A 66 15.09 18.85 -16.36
C ILE A 66 14.56 17.72 -17.26
N THR A 67 14.80 16.45 -16.92
CA THR A 67 14.31 15.33 -17.71
C THR A 67 12.79 15.21 -17.66
N ALA A 68 12.17 15.37 -16.49
CA ALA A 68 10.72 15.37 -16.36
C ALA A 68 10.06 16.53 -17.15
N THR A 69 10.66 17.71 -17.09
CA THR A 69 10.19 18.89 -17.85
C THR A 69 10.35 18.66 -19.36
N GLY A 70 11.50 18.17 -19.81
CA GLY A 70 11.75 17.89 -21.23
C GLY A 70 10.75 16.88 -21.80
N SER A 71 10.52 15.78 -21.08
CA SER A 71 9.52 14.78 -21.46
C SER A 71 8.09 15.36 -21.46
N ALA A 72 7.73 16.13 -20.44
CA ALA A 72 6.41 16.75 -20.33
C ALA A 72 6.16 17.77 -21.46
N VAL A 73 7.16 18.60 -21.80
CA VAL A 73 7.09 19.56 -22.92
C VAL A 73 6.89 18.83 -24.25
N LEU A 74 7.65 17.75 -24.50
CA LEU A 74 7.54 16.97 -25.73
C LEU A 74 6.15 16.32 -25.86
N VAL A 75 5.66 15.68 -24.81
CA VAL A 75 4.35 15.04 -24.82
C VAL A 75 3.23 16.08 -24.98
N CYS A 76 3.32 17.20 -24.27
CA CYS A 76 2.33 18.27 -24.38
C CYS A 76 2.36 18.92 -25.78
N PHE A 77 3.53 19.08 -26.39
CA PHE A 77 3.66 19.59 -27.75
C PHE A 77 2.91 18.73 -28.76
N VAL A 78 3.07 17.40 -28.65
CA VAL A 78 2.37 16.45 -29.52
C VAL A 78 0.86 16.43 -29.23
N ALA A 79 0.45 16.52 -27.99
CA ALA A 79 -0.96 16.39 -27.58
C ALA A 79 -1.77 17.68 -27.75
N ALA A 80 -1.19 18.83 -27.47
CA ALA A 80 -1.91 20.13 -27.34
C ALA A 80 -1.24 21.30 -28.12
N GLY A 81 -0.11 21.06 -28.75
CA GLY A 81 0.58 22.05 -29.55
C GLY A 81 1.60 22.93 -28.79
N ILE A 82 2.17 23.90 -29.49
CA ILE A 82 3.33 24.67 -29.02
C ILE A 82 3.01 25.61 -27.84
N VAL A 83 1.83 26.21 -27.82
CA VAL A 83 1.47 27.20 -26.78
C VAL A 83 1.36 26.58 -25.39
N PRO A 84 0.59 25.49 -25.17
CA PRO A 84 0.56 24.78 -23.90
C PRO A 84 1.94 24.20 -23.52
N ALA A 85 2.71 23.69 -24.47
CA ALA A 85 4.05 23.17 -24.21
C ALA A 85 4.99 24.26 -23.66
N PHE A 86 4.91 25.49 -24.20
CA PHE A 86 5.66 26.64 -23.70
C PHE A 86 5.19 27.05 -22.29
N GLY A 87 3.91 26.90 -22.00
CA GLY A 87 3.35 27.07 -20.65
C GLY A 87 3.97 26.14 -19.62
N ILE A 88 4.23 24.86 -19.98
CA ILE A 88 4.95 23.91 -19.12
C ILE A 88 6.37 24.40 -18.82
N LEU A 89 7.08 24.93 -19.80
CA LEU A 89 8.44 25.40 -19.62
C LEU A 89 8.52 26.58 -18.63
N SER A 90 7.60 27.52 -18.71
CA SER A 90 7.52 28.66 -17.77
C SER A 90 7.15 28.18 -16.35
N SER A 91 6.15 27.32 -16.24
CA SER A 91 5.73 26.71 -14.96
C SER A 91 6.85 25.89 -14.31
N ALA A 92 7.59 25.11 -15.10
CA ALA A 92 8.73 24.33 -14.64
C ALA A 92 9.88 25.21 -14.14
N THR A 93 10.12 26.34 -14.80
CA THR A 93 11.15 27.30 -14.38
C THR A 93 10.77 27.92 -13.03
N ILE A 94 9.54 28.38 -12.86
CA ILE A 94 9.03 28.93 -11.58
C ILE A 94 9.05 27.86 -10.49
N ALA A 95 8.56 26.64 -10.78
CA ALA A 95 8.57 25.51 -9.88
C ALA A 95 10.00 25.12 -9.45
N GLY A 96 10.93 25.13 -10.40
CA GLY A 96 12.34 24.85 -10.16
C GLY A 96 13.01 25.90 -9.27
N ILE A 97 12.72 27.19 -9.48
CA ILE A 97 13.21 28.28 -8.63
C ILE A 97 12.68 28.09 -7.20
N ILE A 98 11.36 27.96 -7.03
CA ILE A 98 10.71 27.86 -5.72
C ILE A 98 11.19 26.59 -4.98
N GLY A 99 11.16 25.42 -5.64
CA GLY A 99 11.59 24.16 -5.05
C GLY A 99 13.07 24.17 -4.63
N THR A 100 13.94 24.77 -5.46
CA THR A 100 15.37 24.88 -5.15
C THR A 100 15.64 25.87 -4.02
N VAL A 101 14.97 27.03 -4.00
CA VAL A 101 15.12 28.05 -2.95
C VAL A 101 14.61 27.48 -1.61
N LYS A 102 13.45 26.84 -1.58
CA LYS A 102 12.93 26.16 -0.39
C LYS A 102 13.89 25.06 0.12
N ARG A 103 14.40 24.24 -0.78
CA ARG A 103 15.37 23.19 -0.43
C ARG A 103 16.66 23.75 0.19
N ARG A 104 17.09 24.94 -0.26
CA ARG A 104 18.26 25.64 0.28
C ARG A 104 17.95 26.54 1.47
N ARG A 105 16.71 26.52 1.96
CA ARG A 105 16.22 27.41 3.03
C ARG A 105 16.37 28.91 2.69
N GLY A 106 16.28 29.27 1.42
CA GLY A 106 16.32 30.65 0.95
C GLY A 106 14.96 31.33 1.15
N GLY A 107 15.00 32.68 1.17
CA GLY A 107 13.81 33.53 1.31
C GLY A 107 13.33 34.12 0.00
N LEU A 108 12.28 34.96 0.10
CA LEU A 108 11.68 35.69 -1.02
C LEU A 108 12.70 36.51 -1.86
N PRO A 109 13.75 37.15 -1.30
CA PRO A 109 14.75 37.87 -2.10
C PRO A 109 15.48 36.97 -3.11
N ALA A 110 15.76 35.72 -2.77
CA ALA A 110 16.38 34.77 -3.69
C ALA A 110 15.42 34.38 -4.84
N VAL A 111 14.13 34.24 -4.55
CA VAL A 111 13.10 34.01 -5.58
C VAL A 111 13.03 35.19 -6.52
N LEU A 112 12.99 36.45 -6.02
CA LEU A 112 12.95 37.63 -6.83
C LEU A 112 14.17 37.75 -7.76
N GLY A 113 15.38 37.54 -7.24
CA GLY A 113 16.61 37.60 -8.04
C GLY A 113 16.65 36.54 -9.15
N LEU A 114 16.35 35.27 -8.81
CA LEU A 114 16.33 34.19 -9.81
C LEU A 114 15.20 34.34 -10.81
N SER A 115 14.03 34.83 -10.38
CA SER A 115 12.90 35.08 -11.28
C SER A 115 13.14 36.28 -12.20
N ALA A 116 13.87 37.30 -11.76
CA ALA A 116 14.29 38.40 -12.63
C ALA A 116 15.24 37.92 -13.76
N ILE A 117 16.22 37.09 -13.42
CA ILE A 117 17.14 36.52 -14.40
C ILE A 117 16.40 35.64 -15.42
N ALA A 118 15.54 34.71 -14.93
CA ALA A 118 14.75 33.86 -15.80
C ALA A 118 13.75 34.67 -16.63
N GLY A 119 13.07 35.65 -16.03
CA GLY A 119 12.11 36.51 -16.67
C GLY A 119 12.74 37.37 -17.79
N LEU A 120 13.99 37.84 -17.63
CA LEU A 120 14.76 38.49 -18.70
C LEU A 120 14.97 37.55 -19.91
N GLY A 121 15.27 36.28 -19.65
CA GLY A 121 15.38 35.27 -20.72
C GLY A 121 14.06 35.09 -21.49
N PHE A 122 12.92 34.97 -20.77
CA PHE A 122 11.60 34.86 -21.38
C PHE A 122 11.20 36.15 -22.12
N ALA A 123 11.52 37.32 -21.56
CA ALA A 123 11.29 38.62 -22.22
C ALA A 123 12.10 38.76 -23.52
N ALA A 124 13.39 38.43 -23.50
CA ALA A 124 14.26 38.43 -24.67
C ALA A 124 13.74 37.47 -25.76
N PHE A 125 13.28 36.26 -25.34
CA PHE A 125 12.69 35.30 -26.27
C PHE A 125 11.39 35.83 -26.90
N ALA A 126 10.49 36.40 -26.10
CA ALA A 126 9.23 36.97 -26.62
C ALA A 126 9.46 38.12 -27.60
N VAL A 127 10.34 39.05 -27.25
CA VAL A 127 10.73 40.17 -28.13
C VAL A 127 11.41 39.63 -29.39
N GLY A 128 12.36 38.70 -29.27
CA GLY A 128 13.05 38.07 -30.39
C GLY A 128 12.08 37.35 -31.34
N THR A 129 11.10 36.62 -30.80
CA THR A 129 10.05 35.94 -31.58
C THR A 129 9.26 36.96 -32.42
N LEU A 130 8.85 38.09 -31.82
CA LEU A 130 8.14 39.15 -32.54
C LEU A 130 9.03 39.91 -33.54
N PHE A 131 10.36 39.94 -33.34
CA PHE A 131 11.28 40.42 -34.36
C PHE A 131 11.30 39.52 -35.59
N VAL A 132 11.40 38.21 -35.39
CA VAL A 132 11.40 37.21 -36.47
C VAL A 132 10.05 37.18 -37.18
N LEU A 133 8.94 37.22 -36.43
CA LEU A 133 7.58 37.22 -36.94
C LEU A 133 7.13 38.65 -37.36
N SER A 134 7.95 39.34 -38.13
CA SER A 134 7.73 40.73 -38.53
C SER A 134 6.38 40.97 -39.25
N ARG A 135 5.90 39.98 -40.04
CA ARG A 135 4.59 40.09 -40.71
C ARG A 135 3.43 40.12 -39.70
N SER A 136 3.44 39.18 -38.72
CA SER A 136 2.40 39.13 -37.68
C SER A 136 2.45 40.36 -36.78
N ARG A 137 3.65 40.82 -36.42
CA ARG A 137 3.85 42.03 -35.64
C ARG A 137 3.27 43.25 -36.37
N ASN A 138 3.58 43.43 -37.68
CA ASN A 138 3.09 44.56 -38.47
C ASN A 138 1.56 44.53 -38.63
N LEU A 139 0.97 43.34 -38.76
CA LEU A 139 -0.50 43.21 -38.74
C LEU A 139 -1.09 43.67 -37.39
N LEU A 140 -0.48 43.31 -36.29
CA LEU A 140 -0.91 43.76 -34.97
C LEU A 140 -0.79 45.28 -34.84
N PHE A 141 0.32 45.85 -35.27
CA PHE A 141 0.53 47.31 -35.24
C PHE A 141 -0.48 48.06 -36.10
N ASN A 142 -0.78 47.56 -37.29
CA ASN A 142 -1.80 48.15 -38.16
C ASN A 142 -3.20 48.06 -37.49
N THR A 143 -3.51 46.94 -36.83
CA THR A 143 -4.78 46.81 -36.11
C THR A 143 -4.87 47.80 -34.95
N ILE A 144 -3.82 47.93 -34.12
CA ILE A 144 -3.77 48.92 -33.04
C ILE A 144 -3.96 50.32 -33.55
N ARG A 145 -3.22 50.69 -34.61
CA ARG A 145 -3.28 52.03 -35.22
C ARG A 145 -4.68 52.31 -35.81
N SER A 146 -5.24 51.39 -36.60
CA SER A 146 -6.58 51.54 -37.18
C SER A 146 -7.68 51.66 -36.14
N THR A 147 -7.53 50.93 -35.00
CA THR A 147 -8.50 51.01 -33.87
C THR A 147 -8.37 52.36 -33.16
N ALA A 148 -7.15 52.83 -32.90
CA ALA A 148 -6.89 54.15 -32.29
C ALA A 148 -7.42 55.30 -33.14
N GLU A 149 -7.14 55.28 -34.45
CA GLU A 149 -7.68 56.25 -35.41
C GLU A 149 -9.20 56.22 -35.54
N GLY A 150 -9.81 55.01 -35.39
CA GLY A 150 -11.25 54.84 -35.36
C GLY A 150 -11.90 55.49 -34.12
N LEU A 151 -11.25 55.32 -32.97
CA LEU A 151 -11.66 55.94 -31.69
C LEU A 151 -11.48 57.46 -31.74
N GLU A 152 -10.35 57.95 -32.26
CA GLU A 152 -10.10 59.38 -32.43
C GLU A 152 -11.17 60.04 -33.33
N ARG A 153 -11.47 59.44 -34.49
CA ARG A 153 -12.53 59.92 -35.39
C ARG A 153 -13.91 59.93 -34.75
N THR A 154 -14.18 58.98 -33.87
CA THR A 154 -15.44 58.90 -33.16
C THR A 154 -15.52 59.94 -32.04
N ALA A 155 -14.44 60.14 -31.31
CA ALA A 155 -14.31 61.13 -30.24
C ALA A 155 -14.35 62.59 -30.81
N ALA A 156 -13.79 62.84 -32.00
CA ALA A 156 -13.82 64.12 -32.66
C ALA A 156 -15.24 64.60 -33.00
N ARG A 157 -16.27 63.75 -32.99
CA ARG A 157 -17.67 64.12 -33.15
C ARG A 157 -18.26 64.83 -31.93
N GLN A 158 -17.59 64.75 -30.76
CA GLN A 158 -18.02 65.38 -29.52
C GLN A 158 -16.88 66.23 -28.96
N PRO A 159 -17.01 67.59 -28.89
CA PRO A 159 -15.91 68.46 -28.45
C PRO A 159 -15.31 68.15 -27.10
N GLN A 160 -16.11 67.55 -26.21
CA GLN A 160 -15.68 67.15 -24.87
C GLN A 160 -14.78 65.89 -24.86
N LEU A 161 -14.87 65.05 -25.89
CA LEU A 161 -14.11 63.79 -26.01
C LEU A 161 -12.92 63.90 -26.97
N GLU A 162 -12.79 64.97 -27.73
CA GLU A 162 -11.71 65.21 -28.71
C GLU A 162 -10.30 65.08 -28.07
N PRO A 163 -10.03 65.67 -26.89
CA PRO A 163 -8.73 65.52 -26.23
C PRO A 163 -8.42 64.05 -25.82
N LEU A 164 -9.44 63.30 -25.43
CA LEU A 164 -9.30 61.90 -25.12
C LEU A 164 -8.98 61.05 -26.33
N GLY A 165 -9.64 61.32 -27.48
CA GLY A 165 -9.38 60.64 -28.75
C GLY A 165 -7.94 60.82 -29.22
N ARG A 166 -7.43 62.07 -29.20
CA ARG A 166 -6.03 62.36 -29.54
C ARG A 166 -5.05 61.70 -28.57
N GLY A 167 -5.33 61.73 -27.27
CA GLY A 167 -4.50 61.05 -26.27
C GLY A 167 -4.39 59.53 -26.48
N VAL A 168 -5.46 58.88 -26.94
CA VAL A 168 -5.47 57.44 -27.30
C VAL A 168 -4.61 57.19 -28.55
N ALA A 169 -4.69 58.05 -29.57
CA ALA A 169 -3.89 57.92 -30.80
C ALA A 169 -2.39 58.12 -30.49
N ASP A 170 -2.04 59.16 -29.74
CA ASP A 170 -0.65 59.39 -29.28
C ASP A 170 -0.11 58.25 -28.42
N ALA A 171 -0.91 57.69 -27.52
CA ALA A 171 -0.55 56.55 -26.71
C ALA A 171 -0.33 55.28 -27.57
N ALA A 172 -1.16 55.05 -28.60
CA ALA A 172 -1.00 53.94 -29.53
C ALA A 172 0.30 54.06 -30.36
N ASP A 173 0.62 55.24 -30.85
CA ASP A 173 1.88 55.48 -31.57
C ASP A 173 3.10 55.36 -30.64
N ALA A 174 3.02 55.85 -29.43
CA ALA A 174 4.06 55.64 -28.41
C ALA A 174 4.23 54.13 -28.08
N ALA A 175 3.13 53.38 -27.92
CA ALA A 175 3.15 51.95 -27.69
C ALA A 175 3.78 51.19 -28.87
N ILE A 176 3.48 51.57 -30.11
CA ILE A 176 4.10 50.98 -31.29
C ILE A 176 5.60 51.35 -31.37
N ARG A 177 6.00 52.53 -30.97
CA ARG A 177 7.41 52.96 -30.95
C ARG A 177 8.23 52.19 -29.92
N TRP A 178 7.67 52.01 -28.73
CA TRP A 178 8.32 51.34 -27.57
C TRP A 178 7.86 49.92 -27.35
N TRP A 179 7.31 49.24 -28.38
CA TRP A 179 6.70 47.92 -28.28
C TRP A 179 7.60 46.88 -27.59
N TRP A 180 8.90 46.89 -27.88
CA TRP A 180 9.87 45.93 -27.33
C TRP A 180 10.08 46.13 -25.82
N VAL A 181 9.99 47.38 -25.33
CA VAL A 181 10.03 47.69 -23.89
C VAL A 181 8.74 47.25 -23.21
N LEU A 182 7.58 47.53 -23.85
CA LEU A 182 6.28 47.17 -23.30
C LEU A 182 6.10 45.66 -23.26
N VAL A 183 6.43 44.94 -24.32
CA VAL A 183 6.35 43.49 -24.37
C VAL A 183 7.37 42.85 -23.43
N GLY A 184 8.63 43.27 -23.51
CA GLY A 184 9.70 42.73 -22.67
C GLY A 184 9.47 43.04 -21.18
N GLY A 185 9.12 44.29 -20.86
CA GLY A 185 8.80 44.71 -19.49
C GLY A 185 7.55 44.02 -18.94
N GLY A 186 6.51 43.85 -19.76
CA GLY A 186 5.29 43.15 -19.41
C GLY A 186 5.53 41.67 -19.11
N VAL A 187 6.31 40.98 -19.96
CA VAL A 187 6.68 39.57 -19.74
C VAL A 187 7.53 39.42 -18.47
N LEU A 188 8.52 40.28 -18.26
CA LEU A 188 9.36 40.28 -17.08
C LEU A 188 8.53 40.50 -15.79
N ALA A 189 7.72 41.55 -15.78
CA ALA A 189 6.88 41.89 -14.65
C ALA A 189 5.85 40.77 -14.34
N GLY A 190 5.21 40.24 -15.41
CA GLY A 190 4.28 39.10 -15.28
C GLY A 190 4.95 37.85 -14.75
N PHE A 191 6.16 37.51 -15.19
CA PHE A 191 6.92 36.35 -14.70
C PHE A 191 7.28 36.51 -13.22
N ILE A 192 7.75 37.68 -12.81
CA ILE A 192 8.09 37.99 -11.40
C ILE A 192 6.81 37.94 -10.54
N ALA A 193 5.71 38.55 -10.97
CA ALA A 193 4.45 38.55 -10.26
C ALA A 193 3.93 37.12 -10.07
N THR A 194 3.98 36.30 -11.13
CA THR A 194 3.60 34.88 -11.07
C THR A 194 4.49 34.08 -10.11
N ALA A 195 5.81 34.34 -10.12
CA ALA A 195 6.74 33.68 -9.22
C ALA A 195 6.50 34.07 -7.75
N VAL A 196 6.21 35.33 -7.47
CA VAL A 196 5.86 35.80 -6.11
C VAL A 196 4.55 35.19 -5.65
N PHE A 197 3.52 35.21 -6.46
CA PHE A 197 2.24 34.58 -6.15
C PHE A 197 2.43 33.07 -5.90
N SER A 198 3.16 32.39 -6.78
CA SER A 198 3.46 30.97 -6.65
C SER A 198 4.29 30.66 -5.39
N TRP A 199 5.15 31.57 -4.93
CA TRP A 199 5.91 31.42 -3.68
C TRP A 199 5.00 31.27 -2.48
N PHE A 200 3.94 32.07 -2.37
CA PHE A 200 2.99 31.99 -1.27
C PHE A 200 2.08 30.75 -1.37
N VAL A 201 1.53 30.48 -2.55
CA VAL A 201 0.63 29.34 -2.76
C VAL A 201 1.39 28.01 -2.70
N LEU A 202 2.40 27.86 -3.56
CA LEU A 202 3.16 26.63 -3.69
C LEU A 202 4.04 26.39 -2.46
N GLY A 203 4.54 27.48 -1.85
CA GLY A 203 5.29 27.41 -0.61
C GLY A 203 4.50 26.81 0.52
N SER A 204 3.25 27.23 0.72
CA SER A 204 2.36 26.66 1.76
C SER A 204 2.00 25.20 1.49
N VAL A 205 1.83 24.82 0.21
CA VAL A 205 1.59 23.43 -0.17
C VAL A 205 2.83 22.55 0.09
N LEU A 206 4.01 23.03 -0.30
CA LEU A 206 5.27 22.30 -0.06
C LEU A 206 5.56 22.16 1.44
N ASP A 207 5.26 23.19 2.24
CA ASP A 207 5.43 23.14 3.70
C ASP A 207 4.47 22.11 4.33
N ARG A 208 3.22 22.04 3.87
CA ARG A 208 2.25 21.01 4.29
C ARG A 208 2.63 19.61 3.82
N LEU A 209 3.24 19.47 2.65
CA LEU A 209 3.71 18.19 2.12
C LEU A 209 5.09 17.78 2.65
N SER A 210 5.81 18.67 3.34
CA SER A 210 7.14 18.38 3.91
C SER A 210 7.11 17.39 5.06
N TRP A 211 5.98 17.23 5.73
CA TRP A 211 5.78 16.24 6.80
C TRP A 211 5.52 14.82 6.24
N LEU A 212 5.17 14.67 4.97
CA LEU A 212 5.10 13.34 4.35
C LEU A 212 6.49 12.70 4.41
N PRO A 213 6.62 11.50 5.00
CA PRO A 213 7.91 10.85 5.14
C PRO A 213 8.61 10.72 3.78
N SER A 214 9.68 11.50 3.58
CA SER A 214 10.49 11.44 2.36
C SER A 214 11.47 10.27 2.37
N ARG A 215 11.44 9.46 3.41
CA ARG A 215 12.35 8.32 3.56
C ARG A 215 11.66 7.09 2.99
N ASP A 216 12.19 6.61 1.89
CA ASP A 216 12.13 5.19 1.61
C ASP A 216 12.63 4.48 2.87
N ARG A 217 11.75 3.67 3.47
CA ARG A 217 12.08 2.92 4.69
C ARG A 217 13.25 1.95 4.48
N LEU A 218 13.67 1.79 3.24
CA LEU A 218 14.78 0.95 2.77
C LEU A 218 16.02 1.77 2.36
N ASP A 219 16.01 3.12 2.42
CA ASP A 219 17.20 3.96 2.12
C ASP A 219 18.26 3.80 3.24
N ALA A 220 19.00 2.69 3.16
CA ALA A 220 20.26 2.57 3.85
C ALA A 220 21.30 3.47 3.16
N ARG A 221 22.24 4.06 3.94
CA ARG A 221 23.40 4.77 3.35
C ARG A 221 24.12 3.79 2.42
N PRO A 222 24.51 4.19 1.20
CA PRO A 222 25.26 3.31 0.31
C PRO A 222 26.55 2.87 1.01
N ASP A 223 26.66 1.59 1.28
CA ASP A 223 27.86 0.95 1.82
C ASP A 223 28.66 0.43 0.63
N ASN A 224 29.80 1.05 0.37
CA ASN A 224 30.65 0.71 -0.77
C ASN A 224 31.64 -0.44 -0.48
N ARG A 225 31.57 -1.06 0.71
CA ARG A 225 32.39 -2.23 1.02
C ARG A 225 31.95 -3.43 0.16
N PRO A 226 32.84 -4.42 -0.07
CA PRO A 226 32.40 -5.68 -0.68
C PRO A 226 31.23 -6.30 0.08
N ILE A 227 30.31 -6.94 -0.64
CA ILE A 227 29.15 -7.60 -0.03
C ILE A 227 29.62 -8.82 0.75
N ALA A 228 29.44 -8.79 2.07
CA ALA A 228 29.72 -9.88 2.98
C ALA A 228 28.87 -9.68 4.25
N PRO A 229 27.57 -10.07 4.21
CA PRO A 229 26.64 -9.80 5.31
C PRO A 229 26.89 -10.66 6.56
N LEU A 230 27.55 -11.80 6.43
CA LEU A 230 27.78 -12.77 7.51
C LEU A 230 29.28 -12.98 7.79
N PRO A 231 29.64 -13.32 9.05
CA PRO A 231 28.78 -13.32 10.23
C PRO A 231 28.36 -11.90 10.59
N VAL A 232 27.14 -11.74 11.13
CA VAL A 232 26.66 -10.46 11.66
C VAL A 232 26.57 -10.51 13.18
N ARG A 233 27.15 -9.51 13.85
CA ARG A 233 27.19 -9.40 15.31
C ARG A 233 26.64 -8.05 15.74
N LEU A 234 25.57 -8.09 16.52
CA LEU A 234 24.96 -6.96 17.19
C LEU A 234 25.52 -6.90 18.62
N ARG A 235 26.00 -5.73 19.07
CA ARG A 235 26.54 -5.51 20.43
C ARG A 235 25.84 -4.31 21.05
N GLU A 236 25.09 -4.55 22.12
CA GLU A 236 24.32 -3.55 22.87
C GLU A 236 23.49 -2.63 21.96
N VAL A 237 22.88 -3.19 20.91
CA VAL A 237 22.22 -2.41 19.89
C VAL A 237 20.90 -1.86 20.39
N GLY A 238 20.74 -0.53 20.23
CA GLY A 238 19.49 0.16 20.45
C GLY A 238 19.03 0.91 19.18
N PHE A 239 17.74 1.05 19.04
CA PHE A 239 17.14 1.79 17.93
C PHE A 239 15.94 2.60 18.37
N ARG A 240 15.95 3.91 18.03
CA ARG A 240 14.83 4.82 18.24
C ARG A 240 14.38 5.44 16.93
N TYR A 241 13.09 5.38 16.66
CA TYR A 241 12.53 6.10 15.51
C TYR A 241 12.55 7.61 15.74
N PRO A 242 12.80 8.42 14.71
CA PRO A 242 12.75 9.88 14.83
C PRO A 242 11.40 10.36 15.39
N GLY A 243 11.45 11.12 16.49
CA GLY A 243 10.24 11.64 17.15
C GLY A 243 9.54 10.65 18.10
N ALA A 244 9.98 9.40 18.21
CA ALA A 244 9.41 8.47 19.17
C ALA A 244 9.89 8.77 20.62
N PRO A 245 8.99 8.66 21.63
CA PRO A 245 9.35 8.90 23.03
C PRO A 245 10.15 7.75 23.66
N VAL A 246 10.05 6.54 23.09
CA VAL A 246 10.69 5.32 23.61
C VAL A 246 11.52 4.63 22.54
N ASP A 247 12.49 3.82 22.98
CA ASP A 247 13.30 2.99 22.11
C ASP A 247 12.47 1.80 21.60
N ALA A 248 12.60 1.51 20.31
CA ALA A 248 12.03 0.31 19.71
C ALA A 248 12.86 -0.94 20.01
N LEU A 249 14.17 -0.76 20.19
CA LEU A 249 15.12 -1.78 20.65
C LEU A 249 16.09 -1.17 21.65
N SER A 250 16.51 -1.93 22.65
CA SER A 250 17.44 -1.49 23.70
C SER A 250 18.33 -2.65 24.18
N GLY A 251 19.64 -2.51 24.00
CA GLY A 251 20.62 -3.46 24.50
C GLY A 251 20.48 -4.86 23.87
N ILE A 252 20.39 -4.93 22.54
CA ILE A 252 20.27 -6.20 21.82
C ILE A 252 21.69 -6.74 21.52
N ASP A 253 21.95 -7.94 22.00
CA ASP A 253 23.11 -8.75 21.66
C ASP A 253 22.65 -9.97 20.86
N LEU A 254 23.15 -10.09 19.62
CA LEU A 254 22.78 -11.18 18.72
C LEU A 254 23.92 -11.43 17.72
N THR A 255 24.25 -12.68 17.51
CA THR A 255 25.14 -13.10 16.44
C THR A 255 24.38 -14.03 15.50
N VAL A 256 24.60 -13.93 14.19
CA VAL A 256 24.11 -14.91 13.21
C VAL A 256 25.31 -15.34 12.37
N ASP A 257 25.59 -16.63 12.39
CA ASP A 257 26.71 -17.25 11.67
C ASP A 257 26.21 -17.94 10.38
N ILE A 258 27.14 -18.25 9.48
CA ILE A 258 26.83 -18.97 8.22
C ILE A 258 26.37 -20.40 8.56
N GLY A 259 25.34 -20.88 7.86
CA GLY A 259 24.78 -22.23 8.05
C GLY A 259 23.79 -22.32 9.21
N GLU A 260 23.46 -21.23 9.90
CA GLU A 260 22.59 -21.20 11.07
C GLU A 260 21.14 -20.85 10.65
N PHE A 261 20.15 -21.59 11.24
CA PHE A 261 18.75 -21.23 11.20
C PHE A 261 18.32 -20.63 12.54
N VAL A 262 18.10 -19.32 12.59
CA VAL A 262 17.73 -18.59 13.81
C VAL A 262 16.27 -18.19 13.74
N ALA A 263 15.49 -18.48 14.78
CA ALA A 263 14.14 -17.95 14.95
C ALA A 263 14.13 -16.80 15.94
N ILE A 264 13.53 -15.67 15.54
CA ILE A 264 13.26 -14.51 16.41
C ILE A 264 11.77 -14.50 16.73
N VAL A 265 11.42 -14.79 17.98
CA VAL A 265 10.04 -14.92 18.44
C VAL A 265 9.68 -13.77 19.37
N GLY A 266 8.48 -13.21 19.20
CA GLY A 266 8.01 -12.12 20.06
C GLY A 266 6.62 -11.63 19.68
N HIS A 267 5.94 -10.98 20.62
CA HIS A 267 4.62 -10.38 20.39
C HIS A 267 4.68 -9.17 19.47
N ASN A 268 3.52 -8.71 18.98
CA ASN A 268 3.43 -7.49 18.17
C ASN A 268 3.93 -6.29 18.99
N GLY A 269 4.74 -5.43 18.34
CA GLY A 269 5.36 -4.30 19.03
C GLY A 269 6.60 -4.63 19.83
N SER A 270 7.07 -5.89 19.89
CA SER A 270 8.31 -6.25 20.61
C SER A 270 9.60 -5.77 19.96
N GLY A 271 9.54 -5.22 18.72
CA GLY A 271 10.70 -4.71 18.00
C GLY A 271 11.24 -5.65 16.90
N LYS A 272 10.59 -6.78 16.59
CA LYS A 272 11.00 -7.77 15.57
C LYS A 272 11.35 -7.12 14.22
N SER A 273 10.40 -6.40 13.63
CA SER A 273 10.62 -5.76 12.32
C SER A 273 11.67 -4.65 12.35
N THR A 274 11.95 -4.08 13.53
CA THR A 274 13.07 -3.15 13.71
C THR A 274 14.39 -3.91 13.69
N LEU A 275 14.45 -5.07 14.38
CA LEU A 275 15.62 -5.95 14.38
C LEU A 275 15.92 -6.50 12.97
N THR A 276 14.86 -6.91 12.23
CA THR A 276 14.95 -7.29 10.81
C THR A 276 15.67 -6.23 9.97
N ARG A 277 15.30 -4.96 10.14
CA ARG A 277 15.92 -3.84 9.40
C ARG A 277 17.40 -3.66 9.74
N LEU A 278 17.79 -3.82 11.01
CA LEU A 278 19.19 -3.73 11.42
C LEU A 278 20.01 -4.89 10.82
N LEU A 279 19.44 -6.10 10.82
CA LEU A 279 20.06 -7.26 10.15
C LEU A 279 20.15 -7.05 8.63
N ALA A 280 19.18 -6.37 8.02
CA ALA A 280 19.19 -6.02 6.60
C ALA A 280 20.15 -4.85 6.24
N GLY A 281 20.84 -4.26 7.22
CA GLY A 281 21.88 -3.25 6.98
C GLY A 281 21.51 -1.83 7.39
N HIS A 282 20.37 -1.62 8.05
CA HIS A 282 20.03 -0.30 8.60
C HIS A 282 20.94 0.01 9.80
N PRO A 283 21.48 1.24 9.95
CA PRO A 283 22.34 1.58 11.07
C PRO A 283 21.55 1.65 12.39
N PRO A 284 22.12 1.22 13.52
CA PRO A 284 21.53 1.38 14.84
C PRO A 284 21.59 2.84 15.31
N THR A 285 20.80 3.18 16.34
CA THR A 285 20.90 4.48 17.04
C THR A 285 22.02 4.46 18.08
N THR A 286 22.16 3.33 18.78
CA THR A 286 23.22 3.05 19.77
C THR A 286 23.76 1.65 19.59
N GLY A 287 24.97 1.38 20.13
CA GLY A 287 25.65 0.10 19.95
C GLY A 287 26.29 -0.05 18.56
N SER A 288 26.70 -1.26 18.21
CA SER A 288 27.35 -1.57 16.92
C SER A 288 26.74 -2.79 16.24
N VAL A 289 26.75 -2.78 14.90
CA VAL A 289 26.44 -3.93 14.05
C VAL A 289 27.68 -4.22 13.22
N ASP A 290 28.40 -5.27 13.63
CA ASP A 290 29.66 -5.66 13.01
C ASP A 290 29.43 -6.75 11.96
N ARG A 291 30.01 -6.58 10.77
CA ARG A 291 30.00 -7.56 9.67
C ARG A 291 31.23 -7.37 8.78
N PRO A 292 31.73 -8.43 8.10
CA PRO A 292 32.92 -8.35 7.28
C PRO A 292 32.83 -7.34 6.14
N GLY A 293 31.63 -7.15 5.58
CA GLY A 293 31.41 -6.24 4.47
C GLY A 293 30.05 -5.55 4.53
N ALA A 294 29.53 -5.14 3.37
CA ALA A 294 28.22 -4.57 3.25
C ALA A 294 27.11 -5.64 3.40
N ALA A 295 25.95 -5.26 3.92
CA ALA A 295 24.78 -6.14 3.99
C ALA A 295 24.25 -6.53 2.60
N GLY A 296 24.37 -5.65 1.60
CA GLY A 296 24.01 -5.91 0.22
C GLY A 296 22.54 -6.30 0.04
N LEU A 297 21.60 -5.60 0.67
CA LEU A 297 20.17 -5.92 0.59
C LEU A 297 19.70 -5.96 -0.87
N GLY A 298 19.13 -7.10 -1.30
CA GLY A 298 18.64 -7.33 -2.65
C GLY A 298 19.73 -7.56 -3.71
N HIS A 299 21.00 -7.54 -3.33
CA HIS A 299 22.13 -7.80 -4.24
C HIS A 299 22.57 -9.26 -4.21
N LEU A 300 23.25 -9.69 -5.27
CA LEU A 300 23.84 -11.03 -5.38
C LEU A 300 24.81 -11.29 -4.21
N GLY A 301 24.65 -12.43 -3.53
CA GLY A 301 25.46 -12.81 -2.36
C GLY A 301 25.20 -12.00 -1.10
N GLY A 302 24.23 -11.08 -1.12
CA GLY A 302 23.89 -10.20 -0.01
C GLY A 302 22.81 -10.73 0.91
N THR A 303 22.04 -9.81 1.49
CA THR A 303 20.86 -10.11 2.31
C THR A 303 19.61 -10.11 1.46
N ALA A 304 18.78 -11.13 1.56
CA ALA A 304 17.45 -11.17 0.98
C ALA A 304 16.37 -11.07 2.07
N LEU A 305 15.23 -10.47 1.75
CA LEU A 305 14.12 -10.28 2.66
C LEU A 305 12.84 -10.83 2.04
N VAL A 306 12.18 -11.75 2.75
CA VAL A 306 10.84 -12.23 2.43
C VAL A 306 9.86 -11.61 3.42
N LEU A 307 8.91 -10.84 2.91
CA LEU A 307 7.97 -10.06 3.73
C LEU A 307 6.71 -10.86 4.09
N GLN A 308 6.01 -10.39 5.09
CA GLN A 308 4.72 -10.92 5.55
C GLN A 308 3.67 -10.99 4.42
N ARG A 309 3.68 -10.03 3.49
CA ARG A 309 2.76 -9.95 2.36
C ARG A 309 3.50 -10.21 1.06
N PRO A 310 3.41 -11.41 0.50
CA PRO A 310 4.11 -11.75 -0.75
C PRO A 310 3.63 -10.90 -1.92
N GLU A 311 2.35 -10.48 -1.95
CA GLU A 311 1.78 -9.67 -3.03
C GLU A 311 2.51 -8.32 -3.18
N SER A 312 3.10 -7.80 -2.10
CA SER A 312 3.89 -6.56 -2.14
C SER A 312 5.28 -6.74 -2.75
N GLN A 313 5.73 -7.97 -2.93
CA GLN A 313 7.03 -8.33 -3.51
C GLN A 313 6.92 -8.90 -4.92
N THR A 314 5.75 -9.41 -5.30
CA THR A 314 5.49 -9.98 -6.64
C THR A 314 5.38 -8.86 -7.66
N LEU A 315 6.24 -8.88 -8.66
CA LEU A 315 6.36 -7.86 -9.72
C LEU A 315 6.22 -8.46 -11.12
N GLY A 316 6.52 -9.74 -11.29
CA GLY A 316 6.37 -10.48 -12.53
C GLY A 316 4.92 -10.88 -12.80
N VAL A 317 4.51 -10.92 -14.08
CA VAL A 317 3.20 -11.42 -14.48
C VAL A 317 3.19 -12.94 -14.42
N LEU A 318 4.26 -13.60 -14.88
CA LEU A 318 4.46 -15.03 -14.78
C LEU A 318 5.39 -15.37 -13.62
N VAL A 319 5.25 -16.57 -13.10
CA VAL A 319 6.07 -17.09 -12.00
C VAL A 319 7.56 -17.08 -12.38
N ALA A 320 7.91 -17.55 -13.57
CA ALA A 320 9.28 -17.57 -14.06
C ALA A 320 9.87 -16.15 -14.18
N ASP A 321 9.08 -15.17 -14.64
CA ASP A 321 9.50 -13.77 -14.76
C ASP A 321 9.77 -13.15 -13.39
N ASP A 322 8.96 -13.49 -12.40
CA ASP A 322 9.09 -12.96 -11.04
C ASP A 322 10.37 -13.46 -10.35
N VAL A 323 10.74 -14.73 -10.54
CA VAL A 323 11.98 -15.32 -10.00
C VAL A 323 13.21 -14.53 -10.40
N VAL A 324 13.30 -14.08 -11.66
CA VAL A 324 14.46 -13.34 -12.19
C VAL A 324 14.25 -11.84 -12.22
N TRP A 325 13.14 -11.33 -11.72
CA TRP A 325 12.82 -9.90 -11.76
C TRP A 325 13.90 -9.05 -11.11
N GLY A 326 14.37 -8.02 -11.85
CA GLY A 326 15.39 -7.08 -11.38
C GLY A 326 16.84 -7.61 -11.40
N LEU A 327 17.08 -8.82 -11.90
CA LEU A 327 18.41 -9.30 -12.24
C LEU A 327 18.87 -8.70 -13.58
N SER A 328 20.18 -8.55 -13.79
CA SER A 328 20.68 -8.20 -15.11
C SER A 328 20.41 -9.35 -16.09
N THR A 329 20.25 -9.04 -17.39
CA THR A 329 19.99 -10.06 -18.41
C THR A 329 20.99 -11.19 -18.41
N GLU A 330 22.27 -10.86 -18.16
CA GLU A 330 23.37 -11.83 -18.08
C GLU A 330 23.19 -12.77 -16.89
N LEU A 331 22.84 -12.23 -15.73
CA LEU A 331 22.63 -13.01 -14.50
C LEU A 331 21.36 -13.85 -14.60
N ALA A 332 20.26 -13.28 -15.10
CA ALA A 332 18.99 -13.99 -15.29
C ALA A 332 19.16 -15.23 -16.19
N ALA A 333 19.98 -15.14 -17.23
CA ALA A 333 20.29 -16.26 -18.13
C ALA A 333 21.07 -17.41 -17.45
N THR A 334 21.66 -17.18 -16.27
CA THR A 334 22.41 -18.21 -15.51
C THR A 334 21.58 -18.84 -14.39
N VAL A 335 20.36 -18.37 -14.17
CA VAL A 335 19.48 -18.89 -13.11
C VAL A 335 18.76 -20.14 -13.62
N ASP A 336 18.88 -21.23 -12.90
CA ASP A 336 18.09 -22.44 -13.09
C ASP A 336 16.72 -22.22 -12.43
N ILE A 337 15.77 -21.65 -13.21
CA ILE A 337 14.43 -21.33 -12.75
C ILE A 337 13.67 -22.60 -12.34
N ASP A 338 13.72 -23.64 -13.17
CA ASP A 338 13.00 -24.90 -12.91
C ASP A 338 13.55 -25.58 -11.65
N GLY A 339 14.87 -25.58 -11.46
CA GLY A 339 15.50 -26.10 -10.26
C GLY A 339 15.07 -25.32 -8.99
N LEU A 340 15.02 -23.99 -9.05
CA LEU A 340 14.54 -23.16 -7.94
C LEU A 340 13.06 -23.38 -7.64
N LEU A 341 12.22 -23.49 -8.68
CA LEU A 341 10.80 -23.78 -8.51
C LEU A 341 10.58 -25.18 -7.91
N HIS A 342 11.37 -26.17 -8.34
CA HIS A 342 11.36 -27.50 -7.72
C HIS A 342 11.76 -27.43 -6.24
N GLU A 343 12.83 -26.69 -5.90
CA GLU A 343 13.31 -26.56 -4.52
C GLU A 343 12.24 -25.99 -3.57
N VAL A 344 11.44 -25.02 -4.04
CA VAL A 344 10.38 -24.42 -3.23
C VAL A 344 9.02 -25.14 -3.37
N GLY A 345 8.92 -26.23 -4.15
CA GLY A 345 7.70 -27.00 -4.35
C GLY A 345 6.66 -26.28 -5.24
N LEU A 346 7.12 -25.60 -6.29
CA LEU A 346 6.32 -24.95 -7.33
C LEU A 346 6.59 -25.57 -8.72
N ASP A 347 6.81 -26.88 -8.75
CA ASP A 347 7.13 -27.61 -9.99
C ASP A 347 6.11 -27.34 -11.09
N GLY A 348 6.61 -27.08 -12.30
CA GLY A 348 5.80 -26.89 -13.49
C GLY A 348 4.90 -25.63 -13.47
N MET A 349 5.10 -24.71 -12.53
CA MET A 349 4.28 -23.48 -12.43
C MET A 349 4.94 -22.27 -13.09
N GLY A 350 6.07 -22.41 -13.78
CA GLY A 350 6.82 -21.30 -14.38
C GLY A 350 5.99 -20.38 -15.26
N ASP A 351 5.14 -20.95 -16.12
CA ASP A 351 4.27 -20.24 -17.07
C ASP A 351 2.93 -19.77 -16.44
N ARG A 352 2.73 -20.00 -15.16
CA ARG A 352 1.48 -19.62 -14.48
C ARG A 352 1.50 -18.14 -14.09
N GLU A 353 0.33 -17.49 -14.19
CA GLU A 353 0.18 -16.11 -13.73
C GLU A 353 0.31 -16.03 -12.20
N THR A 354 1.14 -15.12 -11.70
CA THR A 354 1.40 -14.90 -10.29
C THR A 354 0.13 -14.56 -9.49
N ALA A 355 -0.80 -13.83 -10.12
CA ALA A 355 -2.08 -13.47 -9.52
C ALA A 355 -3.01 -14.67 -9.23
N THR A 356 -2.75 -15.85 -9.85
CA THR A 356 -3.54 -17.06 -9.65
C THR A 356 -3.01 -17.99 -8.55
N LEU A 357 -1.87 -17.64 -7.96
CA LEU A 357 -1.25 -18.42 -6.90
C LEU A 357 -1.98 -18.24 -5.57
N SER A 358 -2.04 -19.31 -4.77
CA SER A 358 -2.48 -19.22 -3.38
C SER A 358 -1.45 -18.44 -2.53
N GLY A 359 -1.86 -17.92 -1.36
CA GLY A 359 -0.95 -17.19 -0.48
C GLY A 359 0.31 -17.97 -0.10
N GLY A 360 0.19 -19.29 0.17
CA GLY A 360 1.34 -20.15 0.42
C GLY A 360 2.24 -20.33 -0.80
N GLN A 361 1.66 -20.46 -2.00
CA GLN A 361 2.43 -20.50 -3.25
C GLN A 361 3.14 -19.19 -3.54
N GLN A 362 2.52 -18.05 -3.25
CA GLN A 362 3.14 -16.73 -3.40
C GLN A 362 4.31 -16.55 -2.41
N GLN A 363 4.21 -17.05 -1.18
CA GLN A 363 5.34 -17.03 -0.24
C GLN A 363 6.50 -17.91 -0.71
N ARG A 364 6.21 -19.10 -1.26
CA ARG A 364 7.23 -19.96 -1.86
C ARG A 364 7.88 -19.30 -3.08
N LEU A 365 7.12 -18.60 -3.92
CA LEU A 365 7.65 -17.80 -5.01
C LEU A 365 8.58 -16.68 -4.51
N ALA A 366 8.20 -15.96 -3.45
CA ALA A 366 9.06 -14.95 -2.85
C ALA A 366 10.39 -15.53 -2.32
N VAL A 367 10.36 -16.76 -1.79
CA VAL A 367 11.59 -17.50 -1.41
C VAL A 367 12.41 -17.85 -2.66
N ALA A 368 11.81 -18.37 -3.73
CA ALA A 368 12.51 -18.67 -4.99
C ALA A 368 13.17 -17.42 -5.59
N ALA A 369 12.45 -16.30 -5.66
CA ALA A 369 12.98 -15.02 -6.13
C ALA A 369 14.13 -14.50 -5.25
N ALA A 370 14.08 -14.75 -3.95
CA ALA A 370 15.20 -14.46 -3.04
C ALA A 370 16.41 -15.35 -3.34
N LEU A 371 16.22 -16.67 -3.50
CA LEU A 371 17.28 -17.65 -3.78
C LEU A 371 17.96 -17.42 -5.14
N ALA A 372 17.27 -16.89 -6.15
CA ALA A 372 17.84 -16.52 -7.43
C ALA A 372 19.01 -15.54 -7.31
N ARG A 373 19.10 -14.79 -6.21
CA ARG A 373 20.19 -13.87 -5.87
C ARG A 373 21.30 -14.51 -5.06
N ARG A 374 21.21 -15.82 -4.78
CA ARG A 374 22.18 -16.60 -3.97
C ARG A 374 22.55 -15.85 -2.68
N PRO A 375 21.57 -15.48 -1.83
CA PRO A 375 21.84 -14.66 -0.66
C PRO A 375 22.70 -15.41 0.36
N ALA A 376 23.60 -14.70 1.04
CA ALA A 376 24.30 -15.26 2.20
C ALA A 376 23.43 -15.18 3.47
N LEU A 377 22.48 -14.23 3.54
CA LEU A 377 21.51 -14.10 4.63
C LEU A 377 20.09 -13.95 4.07
N LEU A 378 19.20 -14.87 4.42
CA LEU A 378 17.77 -14.78 4.13
C LEU A 378 17.02 -14.43 5.42
N ILE A 379 16.23 -13.37 5.38
CA ILE A 379 15.38 -12.96 6.50
C ILE A 379 13.91 -13.13 6.07
N ALA A 380 13.17 -13.98 6.76
CA ALA A 380 11.75 -14.21 6.55
C ALA A 380 10.96 -13.50 7.67
N ASP A 381 10.42 -12.29 7.37
CA ASP A 381 9.71 -11.46 8.35
C ASP A 381 8.20 -11.79 8.34
N GLU A 382 7.76 -12.56 9.33
CA GLU A 382 6.39 -13.06 9.50
C GLU A 382 5.82 -13.76 8.24
N ALA A 383 6.69 -14.40 7.46
CA ALA A 383 6.34 -15.05 6.20
C ALA A 383 5.32 -16.20 6.36
N THR A 384 5.12 -16.69 7.57
CA THR A 384 4.20 -17.80 7.88
C THR A 384 2.80 -17.35 8.32
N SER A 385 2.59 -16.03 8.57
CA SER A 385 1.41 -15.52 9.26
C SER A 385 0.10 -15.55 8.46
N MET A 386 0.19 -15.65 7.13
CA MET A 386 -0.96 -15.60 6.19
C MET A 386 -1.23 -16.96 5.53
N ILE A 387 -0.59 -18.01 6.02
CA ILE A 387 -0.66 -19.35 5.45
C ILE A 387 -1.45 -20.27 6.41
N ASP A 388 -2.18 -21.23 5.83
CA ASP A 388 -2.86 -22.26 6.61
C ASP A 388 -1.86 -23.12 7.39
N PRO A 389 -2.29 -23.88 8.42
CA PRO A 389 -1.39 -24.64 9.29
C PRO A 389 -0.49 -25.64 8.56
N ASP A 390 -0.98 -26.29 7.49
CA ASP A 390 -0.22 -27.27 6.71
C ASP A 390 0.84 -26.58 5.86
N GLY A 391 0.44 -25.60 5.07
CA GLY A 391 1.37 -24.79 4.27
C GLY A 391 2.43 -24.07 5.10
N ARG A 392 2.08 -23.69 6.36
CA ARG A 392 3.02 -23.10 7.32
C ARG A 392 4.10 -24.10 7.71
N ARG A 393 3.72 -25.33 8.10
CA ARG A 393 4.68 -26.40 8.45
C ARG A 393 5.64 -26.68 7.29
N ASP A 394 5.11 -26.78 6.09
CA ASP A 394 5.91 -27.01 4.88
C ASP A 394 6.88 -25.86 4.59
N LEU A 395 6.45 -24.61 4.75
CA LEU A 395 7.33 -23.45 4.54
C LEU A 395 8.44 -23.39 5.59
N VAL A 396 8.13 -23.65 6.86
CA VAL A 396 9.13 -23.69 7.94
C VAL A 396 10.13 -24.82 7.68
N ALA A 397 9.67 -26.01 7.27
CA ALA A 397 10.54 -27.12 6.89
C ALA A 397 11.46 -26.76 5.72
N LEU A 398 10.93 -26.10 4.68
CA LEU A 398 11.72 -25.58 3.56
C LEU A 398 12.81 -24.64 4.08
N LEU A 399 12.46 -23.62 4.89
CA LEU A 399 13.42 -22.64 5.43
C LEU A 399 14.52 -23.30 6.28
N ALA A 400 14.20 -24.36 7.03
CA ALA A 400 15.15 -25.10 7.85
C ALA A 400 16.14 -25.95 7.02
N GLU A 401 15.76 -26.33 5.80
CA GLU A 401 16.63 -27.06 4.89
C GLU A 401 17.60 -26.17 4.11
N LEU A 402 17.25 -24.88 3.89
CA LEU A 402 18.08 -23.98 3.08
C LEU A 402 19.52 -23.81 3.59
N PRO A 403 19.79 -23.60 4.90
CA PRO A 403 21.18 -23.49 5.39
C PRO A 403 22.00 -24.78 5.25
N LYS A 404 21.34 -25.94 5.12
CA LYS A 404 21.99 -27.24 4.91
C LYS A 404 22.39 -27.46 3.45
N ARG A 405 21.66 -26.85 2.52
CA ARG A 405 21.85 -27.00 1.06
C ARG A 405 22.70 -25.88 0.48
N HIS A 406 22.64 -24.69 1.06
CA HIS A 406 23.31 -23.49 0.58
C HIS A 406 24.22 -22.88 1.65
N PRO A 407 25.32 -22.21 1.29
CA PRO A 407 26.20 -21.52 2.23
C PRO A 407 25.58 -20.19 2.69
N MET A 408 24.47 -20.28 3.42
CA MET A 408 23.69 -19.13 3.87
C MET A 408 23.18 -19.33 5.31
N ALA A 409 22.76 -18.24 5.95
CA ALA A 409 21.95 -18.30 7.16
C ALA A 409 20.50 -17.89 6.86
N VAL A 410 19.58 -18.43 7.65
CA VAL A 410 18.15 -18.07 7.62
C VAL A 410 17.75 -17.49 8.97
N VAL A 411 17.08 -16.35 8.94
CA VAL A 411 16.46 -15.73 10.11
C VAL A 411 14.95 -15.72 9.92
N LEU A 412 14.22 -16.52 10.66
CA LEU A 412 12.76 -16.53 10.68
C LEU A 412 12.25 -15.62 11.80
N VAL A 413 11.49 -14.62 11.47
CA VAL A 413 10.81 -13.75 12.43
C VAL A 413 9.36 -14.16 12.49
N THR A 414 8.89 -14.58 13.69
CA THR A 414 7.54 -15.07 13.87
C THR A 414 6.98 -14.68 15.25
N HIS A 415 5.68 -14.75 15.41
CA HIS A 415 5.02 -14.68 16.72
C HIS A 415 4.50 -16.05 17.19
N HIS A 416 4.72 -17.10 16.40
CA HIS A 416 4.35 -18.47 16.71
C HIS A 416 5.54 -19.26 17.26
N GLU A 417 5.46 -19.70 18.51
CA GLU A 417 6.51 -20.54 19.11
C GLU A 417 6.70 -21.88 18.40
N ALA A 418 5.62 -22.43 17.82
CA ALA A 418 5.68 -23.69 17.09
C ALA A 418 6.58 -23.62 15.83
N ASP A 419 6.61 -22.47 15.16
CA ASP A 419 7.46 -22.26 13.97
C ASP A 419 8.94 -22.24 14.36
N ALA A 420 9.25 -21.81 15.58
CA ALA A 420 10.60 -21.71 16.08
C ALA A 420 11.21 -23.08 16.48
N ALA A 421 10.39 -24.12 16.63
CA ALA A 421 10.86 -25.46 17.04
C ALA A 421 11.79 -26.11 16.00
N ALA A 422 11.76 -25.67 14.73
CA ALA A 422 12.64 -26.16 13.68
C ALA A 422 13.98 -25.40 13.60
N ALA A 423 14.14 -24.31 14.37
CA ALA A 423 15.36 -23.49 14.35
C ALA A 423 16.47 -24.09 15.23
N ASP A 424 17.72 -23.88 14.79
CA ASP A 424 18.90 -24.27 15.59
C ASP A 424 18.98 -23.46 16.89
N ARG A 425 18.51 -22.18 16.83
CA ARG A 425 18.50 -21.28 17.97
C ARG A 425 17.28 -20.35 17.94
N VAL A 426 16.69 -20.16 19.12
CA VAL A 426 15.53 -19.27 19.31
C VAL A 426 15.94 -18.07 20.14
N VAL A 427 15.57 -16.89 19.67
CA VAL A 427 15.76 -15.59 20.34
C VAL A 427 14.40 -15.00 20.66
N HIS A 428 14.08 -14.87 21.94
CA HIS A 428 12.82 -14.27 22.37
C HIS A 428 12.98 -12.76 22.55
N LEU A 429 12.03 -12.00 22.00
CA LEU A 429 12.03 -10.54 22.04
C LEU A 429 10.76 -10.00 22.69
N ALA A 430 10.91 -9.22 23.77
CA ALA A 430 9.80 -8.57 24.46
C ALA A 430 10.19 -7.13 24.85
N GLY A 431 9.28 -6.16 24.58
CA GLY A 431 9.51 -4.76 24.96
C GLY A 431 10.84 -4.17 24.43
N GLY A 432 11.28 -4.59 23.24
CA GLY A 432 12.53 -4.12 22.63
C GLY A 432 13.80 -4.73 23.20
N ARG A 433 13.72 -5.79 24.01
CA ARG A 433 14.86 -6.48 24.64
C ARG A 433 14.79 -7.97 24.42
N THR A 434 15.95 -8.62 24.41
CA THR A 434 16.02 -10.08 24.47
C THR A 434 15.64 -10.57 25.85
N VAL A 435 14.80 -11.62 25.91
CA VAL A 435 14.34 -12.27 27.14
C VAL A 435 14.56 -13.78 27.05
N GLU A 436 14.67 -14.47 28.18
CA GLU A 436 14.82 -15.93 28.19
C GLU A 436 13.56 -16.65 27.73
N ARG A 437 12.38 -16.13 28.12
CA ARG A 437 11.06 -16.64 27.73
C ARG A 437 10.09 -15.50 27.51
N LEU A 438 9.15 -15.70 26.58
CA LEU A 438 8.05 -14.75 26.41
C LEU A 438 7.13 -14.78 27.63
N PRO A 439 6.55 -13.63 28.03
CA PRO A 439 5.53 -13.57 29.06
C PRO A 439 4.35 -14.47 28.67
N ALA A 440 3.93 -15.36 29.60
CA ALA A 440 2.72 -16.15 29.41
C ALA A 440 1.48 -15.28 29.58
N TRP A 441 0.57 -15.35 28.63
CA TRP A 441 -0.72 -14.66 28.73
C TRP A 441 -1.81 -15.65 29.18
N PRO A 442 -2.62 -15.28 30.17
CA PRO A 442 -3.74 -16.11 30.58
C PRO A 442 -4.72 -16.26 29.40
N ARG A 443 -5.08 -17.48 29.07
CA ARG A 443 -6.16 -17.75 28.12
C ARG A 443 -7.48 -17.25 28.71
N PRO A 444 -8.36 -16.61 27.91
CA PRO A 444 -9.68 -16.24 28.40
C PRO A 444 -10.42 -17.50 28.82
N ALA A 445 -10.62 -17.67 30.12
CA ALA A 445 -11.48 -18.74 30.69
C ALA A 445 -12.92 -18.23 30.63
N GLY A 446 -13.52 -18.18 29.46
CA GLY A 446 -14.92 -17.83 29.28
C GLY A 446 -15.78 -19.08 29.30
N GLU A 447 -16.61 -19.29 30.33
CA GLU A 447 -17.74 -20.23 30.24
C GLU A 447 -18.68 -19.74 29.15
N ILE A 448 -18.92 -20.60 28.14
CA ILE A 448 -19.88 -20.31 27.05
C ILE A 448 -21.28 -20.26 27.68
N ARG A 449 -21.81 -19.08 27.93
CA ARG A 449 -23.20 -18.91 28.31
C ARG A 449 -24.09 -19.17 27.09
N ARG A 450 -24.61 -20.40 26.94
CA ARG A 450 -25.56 -20.72 25.87
C ARG A 450 -26.85 -19.95 26.11
N ARG A 451 -27.17 -19.03 25.18
CA ARG A 451 -28.48 -18.37 25.11
C ARG A 451 -29.44 -19.19 24.24
N PRO A 452 -30.74 -19.11 24.50
CA PRO A 452 -31.72 -19.68 23.57
C PRO A 452 -31.60 -18.95 22.22
N MET A 453 -31.40 -19.71 21.16
CA MET A 453 -31.32 -19.21 19.78
C MET A 453 -32.71 -18.77 19.31
N GLY A 454 -32.75 -17.62 18.62
CA GLY A 454 -33.99 -17.11 18.05
C GLY A 454 -34.40 -17.82 16.75
N GLU A 455 -35.32 -17.21 16.03
CA GLU A 455 -35.75 -17.63 14.70
C GLU A 455 -34.64 -17.53 13.65
N THR A 456 -34.79 -18.22 12.52
CA THR A 456 -33.87 -18.13 11.39
C THR A 456 -33.83 -16.69 10.88
N ILE A 457 -32.65 -16.07 10.85
CA ILE A 457 -32.45 -14.72 10.38
C ILE A 457 -31.84 -14.68 8.97
N LEU A 458 -30.88 -15.58 8.67
CA LEU A 458 -30.23 -15.68 7.37
C LEU A 458 -30.39 -17.12 6.84
N GLN A 459 -30.79 -17.25 5.58
CA GLN A 459 -31.02 -18.54 4.94
C GLN A 459 -30.39 -18.54 3.54
N LEU A 460 -29.58 -19.53 3.27
CA LEU A 460 -29.04 -19.88 1.97
C LEU A 460 -29.70 -21.18 1.51
N SER A 461 -30.17 -21.21 0.26
CA SER A 461 -30.82 -22.39 -0.33
C SER A 461 -30.19 -22.68 -1.69
N GLU A 462 -29.56 -23.85 -1.84
CA GLU A 462 -28.89 -24.34 -3.07
C GLU A 462 -27.97 -23.27 -3.73
N VAL A 463 -27.24 -22.50 -2.92
CA VAL A 463 -26.41 -21.40 -3.41
C VAL A 463 -25.22 -21.92 -4.22
N ARG A 464 -25.13 -21.52 -5.49
CA ARG A 464 -24.03 -21.80 -6.41
C ARG A 464 -23.45 -20.50 -6.93
N HIS A 465 -22.13 -20.45 -7.08
CA HIS A 465 -21.48 -19.30 -7.70
C HIS A 465 -20.31 -19.73 -8.57
N THR A 466 -20.25 -19.13 -9.77
CA THR A 466 -19.18 -19.32 -10.75
C THR A 466 -18.74 -17.96 -11.23
N TYR A 467 -17.46 -17.61 -10.98
CA TYR A 467 -16.84 -16.40 -11.51
C TYR A 467 -16.67 -16.50 -13.04
N ASN A 468 -16.68 -15.38 -13.72
CA ASN A 468 -16.47 -15.29 -15.18
C ASN A 468 -17.33 -16.26 -15.99
N ARG A 469 -18.60 -16.45 -15.58
CA ARG A 469 -19.52 -17.37 -16.24
C ARG A 469 -19.66 -17.05 -17.71
N GLY A 470 -19.58 -18.09 -18.57
CA GLY A 470 -19.71 -17.95 -20.01
C GLY A 470 -18.40 -17.55 -20.71
N THR A 471 -17.30 -17.51 -20.00
CA THR A 471 -15.97 -17.29 -20.57
C THR A 471 -15.09 -18.54 -20.42
N PRO A 472 -13.97 -18.66 -21.18
CA PRO A 472 -13.00 -19.74 -20.99
C PRO A 472 -12.35 -19.76 -19.60
N TRP A 473 -12.44 -18.67 -18.83
CA TRP A 473 -11.91 -18.53 -17.47
C TRP A 473 -12.99 -18.71 -16.39
N ALA A 474 -14.07 -19.43 -16.70
CA ALA A 474 -15.11 -19.73 -15.72
C ALA A 474 -14.55 -20.55 -14.55
N ALA A 475 -14.63 -20.03 -13.34
CA ALA A 475 -14.14 -20.65 -12.12
C ALA A 475 -15.28 -20.88 -11.13
N PRO A 476 -15.75 -22.12 -10.94
CA PRO A 476 -16.79 -22.43 -9.96
C PRO A 476 -16.21 -22.31 -8.53
N ALA A 477 -16.92 -21.62 -7.66
CA ALA A 477 -16.50 -21.38 -6.27
C ALA A 477 -17.45 -22.00 -5.22
N LEU A 478 -18.75 -22.09 -5.51
CA LEU A 478 -19.76 -22.70 -4.63
C LEU A 478 -20.65 -23.65 -5.42
N HIS A 479 -21.00 -24.80 -4.81
CA HIS A 479 -21.63 -25.94 -5.48
C HIS A 479 -22.94 -26.42 -4.81
N GLY A 480 -23.87 -25.52 -4.49
CA GLY A 480 -25.14 -25.85 -3.82
C GLY A 480 -24.94 -25.87 -2.31
N VAL A 481 -24.79 -24.66 -1.75
CA VAL A 481 -24.63 -24.46 -0.32
C VAL A 481 -26.01 -24.20 0.30
N ASP A 482 -26.39 -25.05 1.28
CA ASP A 482 -27.54 -24.88 2.14
C ASP A 482 -27.05 -24.52 3.55
N LEU A 483 -27.49 -23.36 4.08
CA LEU A 483 -27.06 -22.88 5.38
C LEU A 483 -28.17 -22.05 6.02
N THR A 484 -28.43 -22.29 7.29
CA THR A 484 -29.34 -21.45 8.09
C THR A 484 -28.59 -20.89 9.29
N VAL A 485 -28.79 -19.59 9.57
CA VAL A 485 -28.23 -18.92 10.74
C VAL A 485 -29.40 -18.34 11.55
N ARG A 486 -29.37 -18.56 12.86
CA ARG A 486 -30.42 -18.12 13.79
C ARG A 486 -30.02 -16.78 14.42
N ARG A 487 -31.01 -16.00 14.82
CA ARG A 487 -30.78 -14.71 15.51
C ARG A 487 -30.04 -14.95 16.82
N GLY A 488 -28.96 -14.19 17.05
CA GLY A 488 -28.10 -14.30 18.22
C GLY A 488 -27.17 -15.51 18.21
N GLU A 489 -27.10 -16.27 17.11
CA GLU A 489 -26.17 -17.37 16.91
C GLU A 489 -24.78 -16.84 16.54
N ALA A 490 -23.73 -17.50 17.04
CA ALA A 490 -22.39 -17.35 16.55
C ALA A 490 -21.97 -18.61 15.79
N LEU A 491 -21.87 -18.51 14.47
CA LEU A 491 -21.52 -19.59 13.56
C LEU A 491 -20.06 -19.50 13.15
N LEU A 492 -19.32 -20.60 13.24
CA LEU A 492 -17.97 -20.72 12.70
C LEU A 492 -18.02 -21.40 11.31
N VAL A 493 -17.40 -20.81 10.31
CA VAL A 493 -17.17 -21.40 8.98
C VAL A 493 -15.69 -21.75 8.85
N VAL A 494 -15.39 -23.03 8.75
CA VAL A 494 -14.02 -23.57 8.65
C VAL A 494 -13.79 -24.13 7.25
N GLY A 495 -12.57 -24.07 6.76
CA GLY A 495 -12.17 -24.68 5.47
C GLY A 495 -10.79 -24.22 5.02
N GLY A 496 -10.15 -24.99 4.17
CA GLY A 496 -8.84 -24.65 3.57
C GLY A 496 -8.90 -23.45 2.63
N ASN A 497 -7.73 -22.99 2.18
CA ASN A 497 -7.65 -21.92 1.17
C ASN A 497 -8.29 -22.42 -0.15
N GLY A 498 -9.05 -21.52 -0.80
CA GLY A 498 -9.77 -21.89 -2.03
C GLY A 498 -11.06 -22.66 -1.83
N SER A 499 -11.49 -22.97 -0.59
CA SER A 499 -12.75 -23.71 -0.33
C SER A 499 -14.04 -22.92 -0.63
N GLY A 500 -13.95 -21.61 -0.91
CA GLY A 500 -15.09 -20.74 -1.22
C GLY A 500 -15.58 -19.87 -0.06
N LYS A 501 -14.88 -19.79 1.06
CA LYS A 501 -15.28 -19.03 2.27
C LYS A 501 -15.54 -17.55 1.98
N SER A 502 -14.61 -16.88 1.34
CA SER A 502 -14.76 -15.45 1.02
C SER A 502 -15.89 -15.21 0.02
N THR A 503 -16.09 -16.12 -0.94
CA THR A 503 -17.25 -16.06 -1.87
C THR A 503 -18.56 -16.19 -1.10
N LEU A 504 -18.62 -17.12 -0.14
CA LEU A 504 -19.76 -17.31 0.73
C LEU A 504 -20.03 -16.05 1.57
N ALA A 505 -18.99 -15.45 2.16
CA ALA A 505 -19.08 -14.20 2.91
C ALA A 505 -19.65 -13.05 2.08
N TRP A 506 -19.16 -12.88 0.84
CA TRP A 506 -19.62 -11.82 -0.05
C TRP A 506 -21.09 -11.99 -0.47
N ILE A 507 -21.53 -13.24 -0.70
CA ILE A 507 -22.95 -13.53 -0.97
C ILE A 507 -23.81 -13.23 0.26
N MET A 508 -23.39 -13.64 1.46
CA MET A 508 -24.11 -13.36 2.71
C MET A 508 -24.21 -11.86 3.00
N ALA A 509 -23.19 -11.08 2.64
CA ALA A 509 -23.20 -9.63 2.77
C ALA A 509 -23.97 -8.91 1.62
N GLY A 510 -24.40 -9.63 0.59
CA GLY A 510 -25.09 -9.06 -0.58
C GLY A 510 -24.17 -8.30 -1.53
N LEU A 511 -22.84 -8.48 -1.42
CA LEU A 511 -21.84 -7.82 -2.27
C LEU A 511 -21.77 -8.46 -3.67
N ILE A 512 -22.06 -9.76 -3.77
CA ILE A 512 -22.19 -10.48 -5.03
C ILE A 512 -23.47 -11.32 -5.03
N GLU A 513 -24.10 -11.44 -6.18
CA GLU A 513 -25.26 -12.32 -6.35
C GLU A 513 -24.81 -13.76 -6.64
N PRO A 514 -25.49 -14.77 -6.09
CA PRO A 514 -25.22 -16.15 -6.46
C PRO A 514 -25.59 -16.40 -7.92
N SER A 515 -24.86 -17.29 -8.60
CA SER A 515 -25.14 -17.69 -9.99
C SER A 515 -26.46 -18.49 -10.11
N SER A 516 -26.84 -19.19 -9.02
CA SER A 516 -28.15 -19.84 -8.82
C SER A 516 -28.36 -20.10 -7.32
N GLY A 517 -29.60 -20.43 -6.94
CA GLY A 517 -30.01 -20.53 -5.56
C GLY A 517 -30.45 -19.18 -4.98
N ARG A 518 -30.62 -19.09 -3.67
CA ARG A 518 -31.11 -17.91 -2.97
C ARG A 518 -30.39 -17.67 -1.66
N CYS A 519 -30.14 -16.39 -1.35
CA CYS A 519 -29.70 -15.94 -0.04
C CYS A 519 -30.70 -14.90 0.48
N GLU A 520 -31.31 -15.15 1.63
CA GLU A 520 -32.41 -14.36 2.18
C GLU A 520 -32.09 -13.97 3.62
N LEU A 521 -32.35 -12.70 3.97
CA LEU A 521 -32.31 -12.15 5.31
C LEU A 521 -33.73 -11.83 5.77
N GLY A 522 -34.22 -12.50 6.82
CA GLY A 522 -35.58 -12.35 7.30
C GLY A 522 -36.63 -12.64 6.20
N GLY A 523 -36.41 -13.65 5.36
CA GLY A 523 -37.30 -14.06 4.26
C GLY A 523 -37.29 -13.11 3.05
N LYS A 524 -36.38 -12.15 2.95
CA LYS A 524 -36.23 -11.24 1.79
C LYS A 524 -34.85 -11.40 1.16
N PRO A 525 -34.74 -11.33 -0.18
CA PRO A 525 -33.45 -11.46 -0.86
C PRO A 525 -32.42 -10.46 -0.33
N ILE A 526 -31.20 -10.93 -0.06
CA ILE A 526 -30.12 -10.14 0.53
C ILE A 526 -29.70 -8.98 -0.38
N ALA A 527 -29.74 -9.15 -1.69
CA ALA A 527 -29.39 -8.13 -2.67
C ALA A 527 -30.25 -6.85 -2.55
N LYS A 528 -31.46 -6.96 -1.94
CA LYS A 528 -32.35 -5.82 -1.65
C LYS A 528 -32.15 -5.22 -0.25
N GLN A 529 -31.18 -5.73 0.50
CA GLN A 529 -30.95 -5.39 1.90
C GLN A 529 -29.47 -5.10 2.18
N ILE A 530 -28.76 -4.52 1.22
CA ILE A 530 -27.34 -4.14 1.35
C ILE A 530 -27.16 -3.24 2.59
N GLY A 531 -26.13 -3.50 3.39
CA GLY A 531 -25.88 -2.81 4.66
C GLY A 531 -26.65 -3.36 5.88
N ARG A 532 -27.45 -4.42 5.70
CA ARG A 532 -28.07 -5.14 6.84
C ARG A 532 -27.25 -6.32 7.32
N VAL A 533 -26.29 -6.78 6.52
CA VAL A 533 -25.24 -7.71 6.89
C VAL A 533 -23.92 -7.00 6.67
N GLU A 534 -23.20 -6.74 7.76
CA GLU A 534 -21.89 -6.10 7.67
C GLU A 534 -20.80 -7.16 7.55
N LEU A 535 -19.76 -6.83 6.78
CA LEU A 535 -18.62 -7.71 6.55
C LEU A 535 -17.32 -7.02 6.98
N ALA A 536 -16.60 -7.63 7.92
CA ALA A 536 -15.24 -7.28 8.22
C ALA A 536 -14.28 -8.14 7.38
N PHE A 537 -13.51 -7.51 6.50
CA PHE A 537 -12.50 -8.20 5.69
C PHE A 537 -11.28 -8.58 6.51
N GLN A 538 -10.57 -9.61 6.07
CA GLN A 538 -9.29 -10.04 6.63
C GLN A 538 -8.30 -8.87 6.79
N HIS A 539 -8.24 -7.96 5.80
CA HIS A 539 -7.41 -6.76 5.80
C HIS A 539 -8.21 -5.53 6.24
N SER A 540 -8.37 -5.35 7.54
CA SER A 540 -9.16 -4.25 8.12
C SER A 540 -8.76 -2.86 7.65
N ARG A 541 -7.46 -2.60 7.37
CA ARG A 541 -6.99 -1.30 6.88
C ARG A 541 -7.54 -0.92 5.51
N LEU A 542 -7.88 -1.89 4.66
CA LEU A 542 -8.46 -1.63 3.32
C LEU A 542 -9.91 -1.15 3.40
N GLN A 543 -10.58 -1.39 4.53
CA GLN A 543 -11.96 -0.93 4.75
C GLN A 543 -12.04 0.49 5.32
N LEU A 544 -10.96 0.95 5.97
CA LEU A 544 -10.91 2.26 6.60
C LEU A 544 -10.58 3.33 5.56
N GLN A 545 -11.53 4.20 5.25
CA GLN A 545 -11.45 5.17 4.15
C GLN A 545 -11.38 6.63 4.59
N LYS A 546 -11.76 6.93 5.84
CA LYS A 546 -11.77 8.30 6.36
C LYS A 546 -10.40 8.70 6.93
N GLN A 547 -10.22 9.97 7.25
CA GLN A 547 -8.98 10.47 7.82
C GLN A 547 -8.85 10.14 9.31
N THR A 548 -9.95 10.23 10.06
CA THR A 548 -9.97 9.99 11.50
C THR A 548 -10.83 8.80 11.87
N VAL A 549 -10.53 8.20 13.03
CA VAL A 549 -11.31 7.11 13.61
C VAL A 549 -12.76 7.54 13.85
N GLY A 550 -12.97 8.76 14.33
CA GLY A 550 -14.32 9.26 14.60
C GLY A 550 -15.16 9.40 13.34
N ASP A 551 -14.58 9.90 12.26
CA ASP A 551 -15.26 10.05 10.98
C ASP A 551 -15.61 8.68 10.39
N GLU A 552 -14.73 7.69 10.53
CA GLU A 552 -14.97 6.32 10.05
C GLU A 552 -16.14 5.67 10.78
N VAL A 553 -16.14 5.69 12.12
CA VAL A 553 -17.22 5.10 12.92
C VAL A 553 -18.56 5.84 12.70
N ALA A 554 -18.52 7.16 12.52
CA ALA A 554 -19.71 7.95 12.26
C ALA A 554 -20.33 7.66 10.88
N ASP A 555 -19.50 7.45 9.86
CA ASP A 555 -19.95 7.15 8.50
C ASP A 555 -20.73 5.83 8.44
N TRP A 556 -20.26 4.79 9.10
CA TRP A 556 -20.94 3.49 9.18
C TRP A 556 -22.24 3.55 9.98
N GLY A 557 -22.31 4.37 11.01
CA GLY A 557 -23.54 4.58 11.79
C GLY A 557 -24.59 5.44 11.09
N GLY A 558 -24.25 6.06 9.96
CA GLY A 558 -25.15 6.87 9.14
C GLY A 558 -25.57 8.20 9.79
N ARG A 559 -26.54 8.90 9.20
CA ARG A 559 -26.98 10.25 9.61
C ARG A 559 -27.52 10.36 11.05
N ALA A 560 -27.82 9.23 11.69
CA ALA A 560 -28.32 9.21 13.08
C ALA A 560 -27.21 9.20 14.14
N THR A 561 -25.94 9.12 13.72
CA THR A 561 -24.80 8.93 14.62
C THR A 561 -24.29 10.27 15.14
N GLY A 562 -24.80 10.73 16.29
CA GLY A 562 -24.23 11.86 17.01
C GLY A 562 -22.88 11.53 17.67
N SER A 563 -22.10 12.56 18.06
CA SER A 563 -20.77 12.42 18.70
C SER A 563 -20.74 11.45 19.90
N GLY A 564 -21.83 11.35 20.64
CA GLY A 564 -21.99 10.38 21.74
C GLY A 564 -22.09 8.92 21.30
N ALA A 565 -22.55 8.63 20.06
CA ALA A 565 -22.66 7.26 19.56
C ALA A 565 -21.28 6.72 19.14
N VAL A 566 -20.41 7.55 18.55
CA VAL A 566 -19.01 7.21 18.27
C VAL A 566 -18.29 6.80 19.56
N GLY A 567 -18.42 7.60 20.61
CA GLY A 567 -17.80 7.27 21.91
C GLY A 567 -18.29 5.93 22.48
N ARG A 568 -19.61 5.65 22.41
CA ARG A 568 -20.17 4.36 22.86
C ARG A 568 -19.65 3.18 22.02
N ALA A 569 -19.54 3.35 20.71
CA ALA A 569 -19.01 2.31 19.84
C ALA A 569 -17.53 2.00 20.12
N LEU A 570 -16.72 3.03 20.40
CA LEU A 570 -15.33 2.86 20.82
C LEU A 570 -15.23 2.16 22.17
N ASP A 571 -16.05 2.55 23.15
CA ASP A 571 -16.10 1.91 24.47
C ASP A 571 -16.48 0.42 24.34
N ALA A 572 -17.46 0.10 23.48
CA ALA A 572 -17.91 -1.28 23.27
C ALA A 572 -16.79 -2.22 22.80
N VAL A 573 -15.82 -1.69 22.06
CA VAL A 573 -14.67 -2.44 21.56
C VAL A 573 -13.40 -2.23 22.41
N GLY A 574 -13.49 -1.58 23.55
CA GLY A 574 -12.37 -1.33 24.46
C GLY A 574 -11.33 -0.35 23.92
N LEU A 575 -11.76 0.63 23.11
CA LEU A 575 -10.91 1.72 22.64
C LEU A 575 -11.22 3.02 23.41
N ASP A 576 -10.16 3.77 23.74
CA ASP A 576 -10.31 5.09 24.36
C ASP A 576 -11.03 6.05 23.41
N ARG A 577 -11.99 6.80 23.92
CA ARG A 577 -12.73 7.83 23.16
C ARG A 577 -11.81 8.91 22.57
N ALA A 578 -10.67 9.18 23.19
CA ALA A 578 -9.67 10.09 22.68
C ALA A 578 -9.10 9.67 21.31
N LEU A 579 -9.17 8.36 20.99
CA LEU A 579 -8.78 7.84 19.67
C LEU A 579 -9.66 8.35 18.53
N ALA A 580 -10.86 8.88 18.79
CA ALA A 580 -11.74 9.41 17.76
C ALA A 580 -11.09 10.48 16.87
N ALA A 581 -10.22 11.33 17.46
CA ALA A 581 -9.50 12.38 16.73
C ALA A 581 -8.23 11.89 16.02
N ARG A 582 -7.83 10.62 16.24
CA ARG A 582 -6.57 10.09 15.71
C ARG A 582 -6.70 9.70 14.24
N SER A 583 -5.60 9.90 13.50
CA SER A 583 -5.52 9.44 12.11
C SER A 583 -5.54 7.91 12.04
N ILE A 584 -6.28 7.37 11.06
CA ILE A 584 -6.34 5.92 10.77
C ILE A 584 -4.96 5.35 10.43
N GLU A 585 -4.10 6.15 9.78
CA GLU A 585 -2.76 5.72 9.40
C GLU A 585 -1.83 5.43 10.59
N GLU A 586 -2.11 6.06 11.74
CA GLU A 586 -1.33 5.91 12.96
C GLU A 586 -1.74 4.70 13.81
N LEU A 587 -2.80 3.99 13.44
CA LEU A 587 -3.31 2.87 14.20
C LEU A 587 -2.40 1.64 14.08
N SER A 588 -2.25 0.90 15.18
CA SER A 588 -1.70 -0.46 15.13
C SER A 588 -2.68 -1.41 14.42
N GLY A 589 -2.20 -2.58 13.97
CA GLY A 589 -3.06 -3.58 13.33
C GLY A 589 -4.24 -4.02 14.22
N GLY A 590 -4.01 -4.22 15.51
CA GLY A 590 -5.07 -4.55 16.47
C GLY A 590 -6.06 -3.39 16.70
N GLN A 591 -5.56 -2.15 16.77
CA GLN A 591 -6.42 -0.97 16.86
C GLN A 591 -7.28 -0.81 15.60
N ALA A 592 -6.72 -1.00 14.41
CA ALA A 592 -7.46 -0.92 13.15
C ALA A 592 -8.60 -1.95 13.09
N LYS A 593 -8.35 -3.20 13.53
CA LYS A 593 -9.40 -4.23 13.64
C LYS A 593 -10.51 -3.83 14.61
N ARG A 594 -10.16 -3.30 15.78
CA ARG A 594 -11.16 -2.82 16.75
C ARG A 594 -11.95 -1.62 16.23
N VAL A 595 -11.33 -0.72 15.45
CA VAL A 595 -12.05 0.39 14.81
C VAL A 595 -13.07 -0.11 13.79
N VAL A 596 -12.74 -1.13 12.98
CA VAL A 596 -13.73 -1.76 12.09
C VAL A 596 -14.87 -2.39 12.89
N LEU A 597 -14.56 -3.08 14.00
CA LEU A 597 -15.61 -3.62 14.87
C LEU A 597 -16.45 -2.53 15.53
N ALA A 598 -15.85 -1.38 15.92
CA ALA A 598 -16.60 -0.22 16.42
C ALA A 598 -17.55 0.35 15.34
N ALA A 599 -17.08 0.46 14.10
CA ALA A 599 -17.88 0.90 12.98
C ALA A 599 -19.09 -0.04 12.74
N ILE A 600 -18.84 -1.36 12.79
CA ILE A 600 -19.89 -2.39 12.71
C ILE A 600 -20.89 -2.28 13.87
N VAL A 601 -20.44 -2.07 15.09
CA VAL A 601 -21.33 -1.85 16.24
C VAL A 601 -22.19 -0.58 16.03
N ALA A 602 -21.59 0.48 15.46
CA ALA A 602 -22.28 1.72 15.15
C ALA A 602 -23.33 1.59 14.03
N SER A 603 -23.15 0.65 13.08
CA SER A 603 -24.10 0.41 11.98
C SER A 603 -25.40 -0.25 12.42
N HIS A 604 -25.43 -0.86 13.62
CA HIS A 604 -26.57 -1.62 14.16
C HIS A 604 -27.05 -2.74 13.22
N ALA A 605 -26.15 -3.32 12.42
CA ALA A 605 -26.47 -4.44 11.55
C ALA A 605 -26.89 -5.66 12.37
N PRO A 606 -27.97 -6.37 12.02
CA PRO A 606 -28.45 -7.53 12.78
C PRO A 606 -27.56 -8.77 12.61
N VAL A 607 -26.74 -8.83 11.56
CA VAL A 607 -25.81 -9.93 11.26
C VAL A 607 -24.46 -9.34 10.88
N VAL A 608 -23.39 -9.94 11.39
CA VAL A 608 -22.02 -9.56 11.11
C VAL A 608 -21.24 -10.77 10.64
N VAL A 609 -20.55 -10.64 9.51
CA VAL A 609 -19.61 -11.63 8.97
C VAL A 609 -18.20 -11.13 9.22
N LEU A 610 -17.36 -11.96 9.82
CA LEU A 610 -15.97 -11.64 10.15
C LEU A 610 -15.05 -12.60 9.39
N ASP A 611 -14.29 -12.09 8.43
CA ASP A 611 -13.35 -12.90 7.66
C ASP A 611 -11.95 -12.85 8.32
N GLU A 612 -11.50 -13.99 8.89
CA GLU A 612 -10.22 -14.16 9.57
C GLU A 612 -9.92 -13.06 10.62
N PRO A 613 -10.77 -12.85 11.63
CA PRO A 613 -10.63 -11.76 12.58
C PRO A 613 -9.35 -11.81 13.42
N LEU A 614 -8.75 -13.00 13.58
CA LEU A 614 -7.54 -13.21 14.37
C LEU A 614 -6.24 -13.16 13.55
N ALA A 615 -6.32 -13.14 12.21
CA ALA A 615 -5.14 -13.17 11.36
C ALA A 615 -4.18 -12.01 11.64
N GLY A 616 -2.87 -12.28 11.76
CA GLY A 616 -1.83 -11.27 11.99
C GLY A 616 -1.85 -10.64 13.40
N LEU A 617 -2.60 -11.21 14.35
CA LEU A 617 -2.56 -10.80 15.74
C LEU A 617 -1.64 -11.74 16.54
N ASP A 618 -0.92 -11.15 17.49
CA ASP A 618 -0.18 -11.91 18.50
C ASP A 618 -1.11 -12.56 19.52
N PRO A 619 -0.65 -13.46 20.37
CA PRO A 619 -1.50 -14.18 21.33
C PRO A 619 -2.33 -13.26 22.25
N HIS A 620 -1.77 -12.11 22.64
CA HIS A 620 -2.50 -11.12 23.45
C HIS A 620 -3.64 -10.46 22.65
N GLY A 621 -3.34 -9.93 21.48
CA GLY A 621 -4.34 -9.34 20.60
C GLY A 621 -5.43 -10.33 20.19
N ARG A 622 -5.08 -11.63 20.00
CA ARG A 622 -6.04 -12.72 19.74
C ARG A 622 -7.00 -12.89 20.91
N ALA A 623 -6.47 -13.03 22.14
CA ALA A 623 -7.27 -13.17 23.35
C ALA A 623 -8.23 -11.99 23.55
N GLU A 624 -7.77 -10.76 23.35
CA GLU A 624 -8.60 -9.57 23.45
C GLU A 624 -9.73 -9.51 22.41
N ILE A 625 -9.47 -9.92 21.15
CA ILE A 625 -10.51 -9.99 20.12
C ILE A 625 -11.50 -11.12 20.41
N VAL A 626 -11.04 -12.27 20.84
CA VAL A 626 -11.92 -13.40 21.25
C VAL A 626 -12.86 -12.95 22.37
N GLU A 627 -12.35 -12.30 23.41
CA GLU A 627 -13.17 -11.76 24.50
C GLU A 627 -14.16 -10.68 24.01
N LEU A 628 -13.73 -9.81 23.11
CA LEU A 628 -14.60 -8.81 22.50
C LEU A 628 -15.74 -9.46 21.71
N LEU A 629 -15.44 -10.45 20.86
CA LEU A 629 -16.44 -11.16 20.07
C LEU A 629 -17.43 -11.92 20.99
N ALA A 630 -16.95 -12.52 22.07
CA ALA A 630 -17.81 -13.15 23.07
C ALA A 630 -18.77 -12.13 23.71
N ARG A 631 -18.28 -10.94 24.11
CA ARG A 631 -19.15 -9.87 24.63
C ARG A 631 -20.18 -9.40 23.60
N LEU A 632 -19.80 -9.23 22.34
CA LEU A 632 -20.70 -8.83 21.27
C LEU A 632 -21.80 -9.88 21.01
N ARG A 633 -21.44 -11.17 20.99
CA ARG A 633 -22.40 -12.27 20.95
C ARG A 633 -23.35 -12.22 22.15
N ASP A 634 -22.81 -12.03 23.36
CA ASP A 634 -23.61 -11.98 24.59
C ASP A 634 -24.53 -10.76 24.64
N SER A 635 -24.26 -9.70 23.88
CA SER A 635 -25.20 -8.58 23.66
C SER A 635 -26.35 -8.92 22.71
N GLY A 636 -26.33 -10.10 22.07
CA GLY A 636 -27.37 -10.58 21.15
C GLY A 636 -27.08 -10.37 19.67
N LEU A 637 -25.83 -9.98 19.32
CA LEU A 637 -25.41 -9.84 17.93
C LEU A 637 -25.25 -11.21 17.27
N THR A 638 -25.76 -11.35 16.04
CA THR A 638 -25.58 -12.59 15.26
C THR A 638 -24.23 -12.51 14.56
N LEU A 639 -23.35 -13.48 14.82
CA LEU A 639 -22.00 -13.52 14.30
C LEU A 639 -21.83 -14.70 13.34
N ILE A 640 -21.17 -14.46 12.22
CA ILE A 640 -20.64 -15.49 11.32
C ILE A 640 -19.14 -15.28 11.24
N VAL A 641 -18.35 -16.17 11.79
CA VAL A 641 -16.90 -16.07 11.82
C VAL A 641 -16.33 -17.06 10.83
N ILE A 642 -15.55 -16.57 9.88
CA ILE A 642 -14.74 -17.40 8.99
C ILE A 642 -13.34 -17.45 9.58
N SER A 643 -12.88 -18.64 9.96
CA SER A 643 -11.53 -18.79 10.51
C SER A 643 -11.06 -20.25 10.38
N HIS A 644 -9.75 -20.40 10.30
CA HIS A 644 -9.07 -21.68 10.45
C HIS A 644 -8.70 -21.98 11.92
N ASP A 645 -8.81 -21.00 12.82
CA ASP A 645 -8.50 -21.11 14.24
C ASP A 645 -9.70 -21.63 15.04
N VAL A 646 -10.03 -22.90 14.89
CA VAL A 646 -11.18 -23.54 15.56
C VAL A 646 -11.07 -23.44 17.08
N HIS A 647 -9.85 -23.60 17.62
CA HIS A 647 -9.62 -23.66 19.08
C HIS A 647 -9.95 -22.30 19.74
N ASP A 648 -9.48 -21.20 19.18
CA ASP A 648 -9.74 -19.87 19.74
C ASP A 648 -11.21 -19.46 19.56
N MET A 649 -11.81 -19.86 18.43
CA MET A 649 -13.21 -19.55 18.12
C MET A 649 -14.20 -20.44 18.86
N ALA A 650 -13.79 -21.57 19.42
CA ALA A 650 -14.65 -22.42 20.26
C ALA A 650 -15.18 -21.68 21.50
N ALA A 651 -14.47 -20.66 22.00
CA ALA A 651 -14.94 -19.81 23.10
C ALA A 651 -16.02 -18.78 22.66
N VAL A 652 -16.23 -18.58 21.36
CA VAL A 652 -17.17 -17.58 20.82
C VAL A 652 -18.34 -18.25 20.12
N CYS A 653 -18.10 -19.27 19.30
CA CYS A 653 -19.08 -19.83 18.37
C CYS A 653 -19.87 -20.99 18.98
N ASP A 654 -21.15 -21.12 18.61
CA ASP A 654 -22.09 -22.15 19.10
C ASP A 654 -21.96 -23.43 18.29
N ARG A 655 -21.71 -23.36 16.99
CA ARG A 655 -21.48 -24.47 16.08
C ARG A 655 -20.51 -24.11 14.96
N ALA A 656 -19.93 -25.13 14.33
CA ALA A 656 -19.07 -25.00 13.18
C ALA A 656 -19.67 -25.71 11.96
N VAL A 657 -19.40 -25.14 10.77
CA VAL A 657 -19.65 -25.78 9.48
C VAL A 657 -18.35 -25.87 8.70
N HIS A 658 -18.10 -27.03 8.09
CA HIS A 658 -16.92 -27.28 7.28
C HIS A 658 -17.25 -27.08 5.81
N LEU A 659 -16.56 -26.10 5.19
CA LEU A 659 -16.66 -25.80 3.76
C LEU A 659 -15.44 -26.37 3.04
N GLU A 660 -15.66 -27.31 2.12
CA GLU A 660 -14.63 -27.91 1.30
C GLU A 660 -15.06 -27.94 -0.16
N ALA A 661 -14.19 -27.52 -1.07
CA ALA A 661 -14.44 -27.45 -2.50
C ALA A 661 -15.84 -26.86 -2.83
N GLY A 662 -16.23 -25.77 -2.16
CA GLY A 662 -17.50 -25.09 -2.40
C GLY A 662 -18.75 -25.79 -1.86
N ARG A 663 -18.62 -26.79 -1.02
CA ARG A 663 -19.74 -27.54 -0.39
C ARG A 663 -19.62 -27.56 1.12
N ILE A 664 -20.75 -27.52 1.81
CA ILE A 664 -20.79 -27.82 3.26
C ILE A 664 -20.80 -29.32 3.43
N LEU A 665 -19.82 -29.87 4.15
CA LEU A 665 -19.69 -31.32 4.40
C LEU A 665 -20.36 -31.74 5.71
N GLU A 666 -20.10 -31.01 6.79
CA GLU A 666 -20.59 -31.34 8.13
C GLU A 666 -20.98 -30.10 8.92
N THR A 667 -21.93 -30.26 9.82
CA THR A 667 -22.35 -29.27 10.80
C THR A 667 -22.21 -29.84 12.17
N ASP A 668 -21.13 -29.47 12.89
CA ASP A 668 -20.87 -29.97 14.23
C ASP A 668 -21.22 -28.94 15.31
N PRO A 669 -21.93 -29.34 16.40
CA PRO A 669 -21.97 -28.51 17.58
C PRO A 669 -20.55 -28.43 18.16
N ILE A 670 -20.04 -27.21 18.39
CA ILE A 670 -18.77 -27.04 19.09
C ILE A 670 -18.96 -27.57 20.52
N ARG A 671 -18.45 -28.77 20.78
CA ARG A 671 -18.41 -29.36 22.13
C ARG A 671 -17.25 -28.70 22.88
N ASP A 672 -17.40 -28.57 24.19
CA ASP A 672 -16.36 -28.10 25.11
C ASP A 672 -15.02 -28.80 24.83
N THR A 673 -14.17 -28.14 24.03
CA THR A 673 -12.85 -28.67 23.65
C THR A 673 -11.80 -28.47 24.74
N ALA A 674 -12.21 -28.04 25.94
CA ALA A 674 -11.32 -27.89 27.08
C ALA A 674 -10.56 -29.17 27.48
N ASN A 675 -11.00 -30.34 26.97
CA ASN A 675 -10.44 -31.65 27.32
C ASN A 675 -9.99 -32.51 26.12
N VAL A 676 -9.95 -31.98 24.90
CA VAL A 676 -9.43 -32.74 23.74
C VAL A 676 -8.00 -32.29 23.43
N PRO A 677 -6.98 -33.16 23.55
CA PRO A 677 -5.63 -32.83 23.19
C PRO A 677 -5.54 -32.43 21.69
N ALA A 678 -4.79 -31.40 21.38
CA ALA A 678 -4.67 -30.83 20.04
C ALA A 678 -4.36 -31.84 18.91
N HIS A 679 -3.67 -32.94 19.24
CA HIS A 679 -3.33 -34.02 18.30
C HIS A 679 -4.50 -34.95 17.92
N GLN A 680 -5.68 -34.89 18.58
CA GLN A 680 -6.85 -35.69 18.20
C GLN A 680 -7.83 -34.94 17.29
N LEU A 681 -7.73 -33.64 17.17
CA LEU A 681 -8.49 -32.86 16.22
C LEU A 681 -7.87 -32.93 14.81
N ASP A 682 -6.53 -33.06 14.73
CA ASP A 682 -5.80 -33.24 13.47
C ASP A 682 -5.95 -34.64 12.85
N SER A 683 -6.29 -35.67 13.64
CA SER A 683 -6.33 -37.09 13.17
C SER A 683 -7.64 -37.52 12.51
N ARG A 684 -8.70 -36.66 12.52
CA ARG A 684 -9.98 -36.95 11.84
C ARG A 684 -10.03 -36.48 10.38
N THR A 685 -8.99 -35.80 9.90
CA THR A 685 -8.88 -35.35 8.51
C THR A 685 -8.15 -36.35 7.61
N THR A 686 -7.70 -37.48 8.13
CA THR A 686 -7.14 -38.58 7.31
C THR A 686 -8.22 -39.58 6.98
N MET A 687 -8.81 -39.46 5.80
CA MET A 687 -9.60 -40.53 5.17
C MET A 687 -8.75 -41.80 5.01
N PRO A 688 -9.29 -42.98 5.29
CA PRO A 688 -8.60 -44.24 5.01
C PRO A 688 -8.68 -44.53 3.49
N GLY A 689 -7.53 -44.53 2.83
CA GLY A 689 -7.31 -45.34 1.63
C GLY A 689 -7.50 -44.69 0.29
N THR A 690 -6.45 -44.08 -0.21
CA THR A 690 -6.00 -44.32 -1.58
C THR A 690 -4.49 -44.46 -1.55
N ARG A 691 -4.00 -45.67 -1.75
CA ARG A 691 -2.59 -45.99 -1.96
C ARG A 691 -2.18 -45.40 -3.31
N PRO A 692 -0.97 -44.84 -3.51
CA PRO A 692 -0.47 -44.49 -4.84
C PRO A 692 -0.19 -45.81 -5.60
N GLY A 693 -1.02 -46.11 -6.59
CA GLY A 693 -0.78 -47.31 -7.39
C GLY A 693 -1.92 -47.80 -8.29
N ASP A 694 -3.08 -47.17 -8.35
CA ASP A 694 -4.13 -47.63 -9.29
C ASP A 694 -4.19 -46.76 -10.55
N PRO A 695 -3.98 -47.32 -11.77
CA PRO A 695 -4.01 -46.61 -13.03
C PRO A 695 -5.41 -46.67 -13.66
N ALA A 696 -6.28 -45.71 -13.33
CA ALA A 696 -7.64 -45.65 -13.88
C ALA A 696 -7.98 -44.36 -14.63
N TRP A 697 -7.03 -43.74 -15.36
CA TRP A 697 -7.33 -42.61 -16.26
C TRP A 697 -6.59 -42.66 -17.63
N ARG A 698 -6.34 -43.84 -18.12
CA ARG A 698 -6.06 -43.98 -19.55
C ARG A 698 -7.32 -44.54 -20.21
N LEU A 699 -8.03 -43.67 -20.93
CA LEU A 699 -8.74 -44.02 -22.19
C LEU A 699 -9.63 -42.83 -22.58
N GLY A 700 -9.32 -42.25 -23.72
CA GLY A 700 -10.14 -41.22 -24.36
C GLY A 700 -9.44 -40.42 -25.46
N ASN A 701 -8.40 -40.95 -26.10
CA ASN A 701 -7.98 -40.47 -27.40
C ASN A 701 -8.36 -41.53 -28.44
N GLY A 702 -9.42 -41.29 -29.18
CA GLY A 702 -9.91 -42.09 -30.27
C GLY A 702 -10.54 -41.21 -31.34
N GLY A 703 -9.75 -40.91 -32.35
CA GLY A 703 -9.88 -40.26 -33.60
C GLY A 703 -11.25 -40.12 -34.26
N ARG A 704 -11.35 -39.08 -35.06
CA ARG A 704 -11.62 -39.15 -36.49
C ARG A 704 -11.71 -37.75 -37.11
N SER A 705 -10.99 -37.67 -38.21
CA SER A 705 -11.08 -36.88 -39.45
C SER A 705 -11.10 -35.37 -39.34
#